data_5589bce5aa2a74b7814e99ecd4093385
#
_entry.id   5589bce5aa2a74b7814e99ecd4093385
#
_cell.length_a   1.000
_cell.length_b   1.000
_cell.length_c   1.000
_cell.angle_alpha   90.00
_cell.angle_beta   90.00
_cell.angle_gamma   90.00
#
_symmetry.space_group_name_H-M   'P 1'
#
loop_
_entity.id
_entity.type
_entity.pdbx_description
1 polymer ?
#
loop_
_entity_poly.entity_id
_entity_poly.type
_entity_poly.pdbx_seq_one_letter_code
_entity_poly.pdbx_strand_id
1 'polypeptide(L)'
;MLAAIRAHADWAGGLLPALHAVQHQSGYIDKAYIPQLAHTFNLSTAEVYGVITFYKDFRTEAPKGPIVQVCRAEACISRGGKATELRARELGAMLAVEIEEVFCLGLCAQGPSAATGGRMFTGVDEAMIESIIGDAVRRATAPAASHEGRHDDDSRHDNDSRHHNDSRPDDDSRHHNDSRHHNDSDGVTVYVPRDAAARAAGADEVAAALASQPGVRVVRNGSRGMLWLEPLVEVLTQQGRVAYGPVTVDDVPSLIAAGLTGAGEHPLRLGLTDALPWMVAQQRVTYARVGVIDPRDADAYEAHGGMVGLRAALAMQPADVVTEVTESGLRGRGGAAFPTGIKLRTVLDTPSLQKYIVCNADEGDSGSFADRMLMEGDPFLLIEGMIIAGWATGASDGYIYIRSEYPDAIEAIRAAIATCAARGWLNGVGSDRAAVEKGVMGTDFAFRLHVRVGAGAYICGEETALMESIEGKRGIVRAKPPLPAIEGLWGKPTVINNVLSLAALPTILADGAAAYAALGHGRSRGTQVVQVAGNVAHGGIFEAAFGITVRELVEQFGGGSASGRPVRAVQVGGPLGAYLAPEQFDLPIDYEAFAAAGALLGHGSMVVFDDTVDMLGMARFAMEFCAIESCGKCTPCRIGSTRGVELIDKIIAGERRDENMTVLMDLCEVMAEASLCAMGGFTPLPVRSAIAHFVDSPTGAIV
;
A
#
# COMPACT_ATOMS: atom_id res chain seq x y z
N MET A 1 -3.54 -26.66 -15.02
CA MET A 1 -2.51 -26.87 -13.99
C MET A 1 -1.09 -26.95 -14.55
N LEU A 2 -0.69 -28.01 -15.29
CA LEU A 2 0.68 -28.11 -15.85
C LEU A 2 1.05 -26.94 -16.78
N ALA A 3 0.10 -26.39 -17.53
CA ALA A 3 0.32 -25.20 -18.34
C ALA A 3 0.63 -23.97 -17.50
N ALA A 4 -0.10 -23.76 -16.39
CA ALA A 4 0.16 -22.68 -15.45
C ALA A 4 1.56 -22.77 -14.81
N ILE A 5 2.01 -23.96 -14.46
CA ILE A 5 3.37 -24.18 -13.94
C ILE A 5 4.42 -23.84 -15.01
N ARG A 6 4.25 -24.34 -16.23
CA ARG A 6 5.20 -24.14 -17.34
C ARG A 6 5.29 -22.69 -17.81
N ALA A 7 4.20 -21.93 -17.73
CA ALA A 7 4.18 -20.52 -18.11
C ALA A 7 5.18 -19.65 -17.30
N HIS A 8 5.60 -20.11 -16.13
CA HIS A 8 6.52 -19.40 -15.24
C HIS A 8 7.90 -20.07 -15.14
N ALA A 9 8.16 -21.15 -15.90
CA ALA A 9 9.39 -21.94 -15.79
C ALA A 9 10.65 -21.12 -16.07
N ASP A 10 10.60 -20.22 -17.05
CA ASP A 10 11.73 -19.38 -17.47
C ASP A 10 11.83 -18.07 -16.69
N TRP A 11 10.93 -17.83 -15.74
CA TRP A 11 10.99 -16.61 -14.91
C TRP A 11 11.98 -16.78 -13.79
N ALA A 12 12.89 -15.82 -13.60
CA ALA A 12 13.68 -15.75 -12.40
C ALA A 12 12.75 -15.60 -11.18
N GLY A 13 12.84 -16.53 -10.22
CA GLY A 13 11.92 -16.58 -9.07
C GLY A 13 10.48 -17.02 -9.41
N GLY A 14 10.26 -17.73 -10.49
CA GLY A 14 8.94 -18.10 -11.00
C GLY A 14 8.09 -19.03 -10.12
N LEU A 15 8.62 -19.57 -9.02
CA LEU A 15 7.86 -20.50 -8.17
C LEU A 15 6.64 -19.85 -7.54
N LEU A 16 6.75 -18.65 -6.92
CA LEU A 16 5.61 -17.97 -6.30
C LEU A 16 4.53 -17.62 -7.33
N PRO A 17 4.83 -16.98 -8.48
CA PRO A 17 3.85 -16.77 -9.52
C PRO A 17 3.17 -18.05 -10.02
N ALA A 18 3.92 -19.17 -10.13
CA ALA A 18 3.34 -20.46 -10.50
C ALA A 18 2.38 -20.99 -9.42
N LEU A 19 2.71 -20.85 -8.13
CA LEU A 19 1.84 -21.25 -7.03
C LEU A 19 0.54 -20.43 -7.00
N HIS A 20 0.62 -19.11 -7.22
CA HIS A 20 -0.57 -18.26 -7.38
C HIS A 20 -1.45 -18.74 -8.55
N ALA A 21 -0.85 -18.99 -9.70
CA ALA A 21 -1.59 -19.44 -10.88
C ALA A 21 -2.24 -20.83 -10.68
N VAL A 22 -1.55 -21.74 -10.00
CA VAL A 22 -2.09 -23.06 -9.64
C VAL A 22 -3.29 -22.90 -8.68
N GLN A 23 -3.13 -22.13 -7.60
CA GLN A 23 -4.20 -21.93 -6.61
C GLN A 23 -5.41 -21.19 -7.20
N HIS A 24 -5.18 -20.20 -8.07
CA HIS A 24 -6.26 -19.50 -8.76
C HIS A 24 -7.12 -20.43 -9.60
N GLN A 25 -6.51 -21.46 -10.26
CA GLN A 25 -7.26 -22.41 -11.10
C GLN A 25 -8.04 -23.47 -10.33
N SER A 26 -7.56 -23.86 -9.13
CA SER A 26 -8.14 -25.00 -8.38
C SER A 26 -8.64 -24.65 -6.99
N GLY A 27 -8.43 -23.41 -6.53
CA GLY A 27 -8.74 -22.98 -5.16
C GLY A 27 -7.70 -23.41 -4.11
N TYR A 28 -6.77 -24.32 -4.44
CA TYR A 28 -5.73 -24.83 -3.55
C TYR A 28 -4.58 -25.45 -4.36
N ILE A 29 -3.46 -25.73 -3.69
CA ILE A 29 -2.29 -26.39 -4.28
C ILE A 29 -2.31 -27.87 -3.87
N ASP A 30 -2.74 -28.75 -4.77
CA ASP A 30 -2.71 -30.19 -4.51
C ASP A 30 -1.27 -30.67 -4.35
N LYS A 31 -1.01 -31.39 -3.26
CA LYS A 31 0.31 -31.98 -2.94
C LYS A 31 0.86 -32.86 -4.06
N ALA A 32 -0.01 -33.43 -4.91
CA ALA A 32 0.38 -34.23 -6.08
C ALA A 32 1.19 -33.42 -7.11
N TYR A 33 1.07 -32.09 -7.15
CA TYR A 33 1.84 -31.21 -8.07
C TYR A 33 3.22 -30.81 -7.52
N ILE A 34 3.53 -31.06 -6.23
CA ILE A 34 4.81 -30.67 -5.64
C ILE A 34 6.02 -31.28 -6.37
N PRO A 35 6.03 -32.58 -6.76
CA PRO A 35 7.14 -33.14 -7.53
C PRO A 35 7.32 -32.46 -8.91
N GLN A 36 6.23 -32.07 -9.56
CA GLN A 36 6.29 -31.39 -10.86
C GLN A 36 6.81 -29.95 -10.71
N LEU A 37 6.37 -29.21 -9.69
CA LEU A 37 6.92 -27.89 -9.34
C LEU A 37 8.40 -27.98 -9.04
N ALA A 38 8.80 -28.94 -8.20
CA ALA A 38 10.21 -29.20 -7.86
C ALA A 38 11.07 -29.45 -9.12
N HIS A 39 10.59 -30.31 -10.02
CA HIS A 39 11.28 -30.58 -11.27
C HIS A 39 11.38 -29.35 -12.18
N THR A 40 10.26 -28.60 -12.34
CA THR A 40 10.20 -27.42 -13.24
C THR A 40 11.12 -26.29 -12.79
N PHE A 41 11.23 -26.05 -11.48
CA PHE A 41 12.04 -24.96 -10.93
C PHE A 41 13.40 -25.41 -10.41
N ASN A 42 13.79 -26.68 -10.69
CA ASN A 42 15.06 -27.27 -10.25
C ASN A 42 15.28 -27.13 -8.73
N LEU A 43 14.25 -27.46 -7.95
CA LEU A 43 14.23 -27.45 -6.50
C LEU A 43 13.95 -28.85 -5.94
N SER A 44 14.23 -29.07 -4.66
CA SER A 44 13.76 -30.28 -3.96
C SER A 44 12.27 -30.14 -3.62
N THR A 45 11.59 -31.27 -3.44
CA THR A 45 10.19 -31.30 -2.96
C THR A 45 10.06 -30.66 -1.57
N ALA A 46 11.10 -30.76 -0.73
CA ALA A 46 11.13 -30.13 0.59
C ALA A 46 11.19 -28.60 0.51
N GLU A 47 11.96 -28.03 -0.42
CA GLU A 47 12.01 -26.60 -0.65
C GLU A 47 10.65 -26.07 -1.13
N VAL A 48 10.03 -26.72 -2.13
CA VAL A 48 8.69 -26.31 -2.62
C VAL A 48 7.66 -26.41 -1.51
N TYR A 49 7.63 -27.51 -0.76
CA TYR A 49 6.71 -27.66 0.38
C TYR A 49 6.98 -26.60 1.45
N GLY A 50 8.25 -26.30 1.74
CA GLY A 50 8.63 -25.24 2.67
C GLY A 50 8.18 -23.85 2.23
N VAL A 51 8.14 -23.55 0.93
CA VAL A 51 7.58 -22.30 0.40
C VAL A 51 6.07 -22.28 0.57
N ILE A 52 5.35 -23.33 0.16
CA ILE A 52 3.90 -23.40 0.27
C ILE A 52 3.42 -23.22 1.72
N THR A 53 4.10 -23.86 2.68
CA THR A 53 3.70 -23.79 4.11
C THR A 53 4.18 -22.54 4.84
N PHE A 54 5.05 -21.74 4.24
CA PHE A 54 5.52 -20.49 4.81
C PHE A 54 4.55 -19.34 4.53
N TYR A 55 3.99 -19.27 3.34
CA TYR A 55 3.11 -18.19 2.92
C TYR A 55 1.65 -18.53 3.25
N LYS A 56 0.96 -17.62 3.94
CA LYS A 56 -0.40 -17.87 4.47
C LYS A 56 -1.47 -17.96 3.41
N ASP A 57 -1.26 -17.33 2.26
CA ASP A 57 -2.23 -17.36 1.16
C ASP A 57 -2.30 -18.74 0.49
N PHE A 58 -1.25 -19.57 0.63
CA PHE A 58 -1.24 -20.87 -0.03
C PHE A 58 -1.90 -21.95 0.81
N ARG A 59 -2.84 -22.67 0.21
CA ARG A 59 -3.59 -23.78 0.80
C ARG A 59 -3.18 -25.10 0.15
N THR A 60 -3.05 -26.14 0.94
CA THR A 60 -2.78 -27.51 0.45
C THR A 60 -4.03 -28.38 0.40
N GLU A 61 -5.16 -27.86 0.79
CA GLU A 61 -6.48 -28.53 0.82
C GLU A 61 -7.54 -27.58 0.28
N ALA A 62 -8.57 -28.14 -0.37
CA ALA A 62 -9.68 -27.36 -0.87
C ALA A 62 -10.43 -26.70 0.31
N PRO A 63 -10.86 -25.44 0.18
CA PRO A 63 -11.67 -24.79 1.21
C PRO A 63 -12.97 -25.54 1.41
N LYS A 64 -13.42 -25.64 2.67
CA LYS A 64 -14.62 -26.37 3.05
C LYS A 64 -15.92 -25.63 2.72
N GLY A 65 -15.82 -24.36 2.40
CA GLY A 65 -16.94 -23.48 2.06
C GLY A 65 -16.44 -22.15 1.50
N PRO A 66 -17.34 -21.18 1.34
CA PRO A 66 -16.95 -19.81 1.00
C PRO A 66 -15.97 -19.27 2.03
N ILE A 67 -15.03 -18.41 1.58
CA ILE A 67 -14.03 -17.79 2.43
C ILE A 67 -14.45 -16.35 2.69
N VAL A 68 -14.45 -15.95 3.95
CA VAL A 68 -14.62 -14.57 4.40
C VAL A 68 -13.40 -14.18 5.23
N GLN A 69 -12.68 -13.17 4.77
CA GLN A 69 -11.54 -12.58 5.47
C GLN A 69 -12.02 -11.48 6.38
N VAL A 70 -11.55 -11.47 7.64
CA VAL A 70 -11.88 -10.44 8.63
C VAL A 70 -10.58 -9.83 9.15
N CYS A 71 -10.49 -8.50 9.09
CA CYS A 71 -9.32 -7.79 9.55
C CYS A 71 -9.30 -7.70 11.08
N ARG A 72 -8.19 -8.15 11.70
CA ARG A 72 -7.96 -8.09 13.14
C ARG A 72 -6.83 -7.15 13.54
N ALA A 73 -6.42 -6.24 12.65
CA ALA A 73 -5.36 -5.26 12.93
C ALA A 73 -5.83 -4.15 13.88
N GLU A 74 -4.88 -3.44 14.49
CA GLU A 74 -5.09 -2.45 15.56
C GLU A 74 -6.12 -1.38 15.18
N ALA A 75 -6.07 -0.87 13.95
CA ALA A 75 -7.02 0.13 13.48
C ALA A 75 -8.47 -0.41 13.45
N CYS A 76 -8.66 -1.68 13.09
CA CYS A 76 -9.97 -2.33 13.16
C CYS A 76 -10.39 -2.63 14.60
N ILE A 77 -9.44 -3.09 15.45
CA ILE A 77 -9.69 -3.32 16.88
C ILE A 77 -10.17 -2.05 17.57
N SER A 78 -9.53 -0.89 17.30
CA SER A 78 -9.89 0.39 17.90
C SER A 78 -11.31 0.87 17.58
N ARG A 79 -11.94 0.31 16.55
CA ARG A 79 -13.31 0.59 16.09
C ARG A 79 -14.30 -0.55 16.35
N GLY A 80 -13.99 -1.46 17.25
CA GLY A 80 -14.89 -2.57 17.62
C GLY A 80 -14.72 -3.85 16.78
N GLY A 81 -13.69 -3.96 15.95
CA GLY A 81 -13.45 -5.11 15.07
C GLY A 81 -13.38 -6.46 15.77
N LYS A 82 -13.07 -6.48 17.08
CA LYS A 82 -13.09 -7.71 17.89
C LYS A 82 -14.50 -8.33 18.01
N ALA A 83 -15.55 -7.50 18.12
CA ALA A 83 -16.93 -7.98 18.14
C ALA A 83 -17.31 -8.56 16.78
N THR A 84 -16.97 -7.86 15.70
CA THR A 84 -17.17 -8.34 14.31
C THR A 84 -16.48 -9.68 14.06
N GLU A 85 -15.23 -9.85 14.51
CA GLU A 85 -14.46 -11.10 14.39
C GLU A 85 -15.15 -12.25 15.12
N LEU A 86 -15.55 -12.04 16.39
CA LEU A 86 -16.24 -13.04 17.18
C LEU A 86 -17.54 -13.47 16.52
N ARG A 87 -18.35 -12.51 16.03
CA ARG A 87 -19.60 -12.79 15.34
C ARG A 87 -19.38 -13.55 14.04
N ALA A 88 -18.35 -13.17 13.26
CA ALA A 88 -17.97 -13.89 12.04
C ALA A 88 -17.64 -15.37 12.33
N ARG A 89 -16.86 -15.64 13.36
CA ARG A 89 -16.48 -17.02 13.76
C ARG A 89 -17.68 -17.85 14.18
N GLU A 90 -18.62 -17.28 14.96
CA GLU A 90 -19.87 -17.94 15.34
C GLU A 90 -20.68 -18.36 14.10
N LEU A 91 -20.91 -17.41 13.20
CA LEU A 91 -21.67 -17.64 11.97
C LEU A 91 -20.96 -18.59 11.01
N GLY A 92 -19.63 -18.46 10.89
CA GLY A 92 -18.81 -19.35 10.06
C GLY A 92 -18.94 -20.80 10.48
N ALA A 93 -18.91 -21.07 11.79
CA ALA A 93 -19.11 -22.41 12.34
C ALA A 93 -20.54 -22.96 12.07
N MET A 94 -21.56 -22.10 12.12
CA MET A 94 -22.97 -22.48 11.88
C MET A 94 -23.27 -22.72 10.39
N LEU A 95 -22.68 -21.95 9.50
CA LEU A 95 -23.01 -21.90 8.07
C LEU A 95 -21.97 -22.58 7.16
N ALA A 96 -20.98 -23.25 7.74
CA ALA A 96 -19.85 -23.85 7.02
C ALA A 96 -19.08 -22.85 6.12
N VAL A 97 -18.87 -21.64 6.61
CA VAL A 97 -18.06 -20.60 5.99
C VAL A 97 -16.68 -20.59 6.66
N GLU A 98 -15.62 -20.56 5.87
CA GLU A 98 -14.25 -20.47 6.37
C GLU A 98 -13.92 -19.02 6.68
N ILE A 99 -13.67 -18.71 7.96
CA ILE A 99 -13.28 -17.37 8.40
C ILE A 99 -11.76 -17.32 8.50
N GLU A 100 -11.15 -16.45 7.70
CA GLU A 100 -9.73 -16.17 7.71
C GLU A 100 -9.43 -14.84 8.40
N GLU A 101 -8.48 -14.88 9.33
CA GLU A 101 -7.96 -13.68 9.97
C GLU A 101 -6.86 -13.08 9.13
N VAL A 102 -6.99 -11.78 8.82
CA VAL A 102 -5.98 -11.04 8.07
C VAL A 102 -5.48 -9.85 8.88
N PHE A 103 -4.21 -9.51 8.69
CA PHE A 103 -3.62 -8.30 9.25
C PHE A 103 -3.51 -7.24 8.16
N CYS A 104 -4.47 -6.31 8.23
CA CYS A 104 -4.65 -5.12 7.42
C CYS A 104 -5.01 -5.36 5.93
N LEU A 105 -6.26 -5.00 5.59
CA LEU A 105 -6.76 -4.92 4.21
C LEU A 105 -6.50 -3.52 3.58
N GLY A 106 -5.75 -2.63 4.25
CA GLY A 106 -5.48 -1.27 3.78
C GLY A 106 -6.66 -0.31 3.87
N LEU A 107 -7.74 -0.66 4.58
CA LEU A 107 -8.96 0.16 4.75
C LEU A 107 -9.07 0.77 6.15
N CYS A 108 -7.93 1.03 6.78
CA CYS A 108 -7.80 1.34 8.21
C CYS A 108 -8.52 2.61 8.66
N ALA A 109 -8.68 3.61 7.77
CA ALA A 109 -9.40 4.85 8.07
C ALA A 109 -10.93 4.64 8.18
N GLN A 110 -11.46 3.58 7.57
CA GLN A 110 -12.88 3.28 7.53
C GLN A 110 -13.24 1.92 8.17
N GLY A 111 -12.28 1.32 8.92
CA GLY A 111 -12.48 0.02 9.58
C GLY A 111 -13.69 -0.02 10.54
N PRO A 112 -14.11 -1.19 11.01
CA PRO A 112 -13.58 -2.53 10.72
C PRO A 112 -13.80 -2.94 9.25
N SER A 113 -12.97 -3.86 8.73
CA SER A 113 -13.01 -4.28 7.33
C SER A 113 -13.04 -5.80 7.17
N ALA A 114 -13.67 -6.24 6.09
CA ALA A 114 -13.76 -7.64 5.69
C ALA A 114 -13.64 -7.77 4.16
N ALA A 115 -13.33 -8.97 3.68
CA ALA A 115 -13.30 -9.25 2.25
C ALA A 115 -13.86 -10.65 1.94
N THR A 116 -14.53 -10.81 0.79
CA THR A 116 -14.98 -12.11 0.27
C THR A 116 -15.19 -12.04 -1.24
N GLY A 117 -14.78 -13.07 -1.94
CA GLY A 117 -14.98 -13.18 -3.40
C GLY A 117 -14.41 -12.00 -4.19
N GLY A 118 -13.26 -11.46 -3.78
CA GLY A 118 -12.60 -10.31 -4.41
C GLY A 118 -13.24 -8.95 -4.11
N ARG A 119 -14.28 -8.88 -3.26
CA ARG A 119 -14.89 -7.61 -2.80
C ARG A 119 -14.42 -7.28 -1.39
N MET A 120 -14.11 -6.01 -1.16
CA MET A 120 -13.77 -5.45 0.15
C MET A 120 -14.96 -4.66 0.72
N PHE A 121 -15.03 -4.59 2.05
CA PHE A 121 -16.09 -3.93 2.79
C PHE A 121 -15.48 -3.12 3.94
N THR A 122 -16.06 -1.95 4.22
CA THR A 122 -15.65 -1.03 5.30
C THR A 122 -16.79 -0.81 6.28
N GLY A 123 -16.47 -0.35 7.50
CA GLY A 123 -17.48 -0.09 8.52
C GLY A 123 -18.25 -1.34 8.95
N VAL A 124 -17.60 -2.50 8.90
CA VAL A 124 -18.23 -3.80 9.10
C VAL A 124 -18.52 -4.02 10.59
N ASP A 125 -19.77 -3.82 10.97
CA ASP A 125 -20.31 -4.20 12.29
C ASP A 125 -20.86 -5.64 12.30
N GLU A 126 -21.45 -6.06 13.42
CA GLU A 126 -22.03 -7.40 13.59
C GLU A 126 -23.19 -7.67 12.61
N ALA A 127 -24.02 -6.69 12.30
CA ALA A 127 -25.13 -6.85 11.36
C ALA A 127 -24.64 -6.95 9.91
N MET A 128 -23.66 -6.16 9.55
CA MET A 128 -23.07 -6.17 8.21
C MET A 128 -22.30 -7.47 7.95
N ILE A 129 -21.54 -7.99 8.93
CA ILE A 129 -20.84 -9.28 8.77
C ILE A 129 -21.81 -10.45 8.60
N GLU A 130 -22.97 -10.42 9.25
CA GLU A 130 -24.03 -11.41 9.01
C GLU A 130 -24.53 -11.37 7.56
N SER A 131 -24.73 -10.16 7.02
CA SER A 131 -25.13 -9.96 5.62
C SER A 131 -24.06 -10.47 4.65
N ILE A 132 -22.80 -10.12 4.87
CA ILE A 132 -21.65 -10.54 4.04
C ILE A 132 -21.53 -12.06 4.00
N ILE A 133 -21.61 -12.73 5.16
CA ILE A 133 -21.56 -14.19 5.27
C ILE A 133 -22.76 -14.84 4.58
N GLY A 134 -23.96 -14.29 4.79
CA GLY A 134 -25.18 -14.75 4.12
C GLY A 134 -25.09 -14.64 2.60
N ASP A 135 -24.53 -13.56 2.08
CA ASP A 135 -24.29 -13.37 0.64
C ASP A 135 -23.24 -14.35 0.10
N ALA A 136 -22.16 -14.59 0.83
CA ALA A 136 -21.13 -15.56 0.45
C ALA A 136 -21.74 -16.97 0.29
N VAL A 137 -22.58 -17.39 1.23
CA VAL A 137 -23.30 -18.67 1.18
C VAL A 137 -24.26 -18.72 -0.01
N ARG A 138 -25.06 -17.66 -0.23
CA ARG A 138 -26.00 -17.59 -1.36
C ARG A 138 -25.29 -17.72 -2.71
N ARG A 139 -24.17 -17.04 -2.88
CA ARG A 139 -23.37 -17.12 -4.12
C ARG A 139 -22.76 -18.50 -4.34
N ALA A 140 -22.27 -19.14 -3.28
CA ALA A 140 -21.70 -20.48 -3.38
C ALA A 140 -22.74 -21.57 -3.67
N THR A 141 -24.02 -21.37 -3.26
CA THR A 141 -25.12 -22.30 -3.47
C THR A 141 -25.97 -22.00 -4.71
N ALA A 142 -25.78 -20.84 -5.34
CA ALA A 142 -26.47 -20.51 -6.58
C ALA A 142 -26.01 -21.48 -7.68
N PRO A 143 -26.96 -22.05 -8.47
CA PRO A 143 -26.59 -22.87 -9.63
C PRO A 143 -25.71 -22.03 -10.54
N ALA A 144 -24.60 -22.62 -11.01
CA ALA A 144 -23.66 -21.95 -11.92
C ALA A 144 -24.45 -21.44 -13.12
N ALA A 145 -24.84 -20.17 -13.09
CA ALA A 145 -25.27 -19.48 -14.28
C ALA A 145 -24.04 -19.49 -15.22
N SER A 146 -24.24 -19.97 -16.42
CA SER A 146 -23.21 -20.05 -17.45
C SER A 146 -22.45 -18.72 -17.47
N HIS A 147 -21.22 -18.72 -17.01
CA HIS A 147 -20.30 -17.61 -17.10
C HIS A 147 -19.84 -17.44 -18.56
N GLU A 148 -20.75 -17.01 -19.41
CA GLU A 148 -20.40 -16.38 -20.68
C GLU A 148 -20.35 -14.87 -20.41
N GLY A 149 -19.13 -14.34 -20.30
CA GLY A 149 -18.91 -12.91 -20.36
C GLY A 149 -18.21 -12.22 -19.18
N ARG A 150 -17.14 -12.78 -18.63
CA ARG A 150 -16.02 -12.02 -18.09
C ARG A 150 -14.75 -12.75 -18.49
N HIS A 151 -14.31 -12.47 -19.70
CA HIS A 151 -12.95 -12.81 -20.10
C HIS A 151 -12.02 -11.80 -19.41
N ASP A 152 -11.29 -12.27 -18.41
CA ASP A 152 -9.98 -11.74 -18.11
C ASP A 152 -9.10 -12.09 -19.30
N ASP A 153 -8.88 -11.11 -20.18
CA ASP A 153 -8.11 -11.22 -21.42
C ASP A 153 -6.61 -11.16 -21.09
N ASP A 154 -6.10 -12.23 -20.48
CA ASP A 154 -4.68 -12.35 -20.08
C ASP A 154 -3.95 -13.47 -20.84
N SER A 155 -4.39 -13.79 -22.06
CA SER A 155 -3.63 -14.70 -22.93
C SER A 155 -4.04 -14.61 -24.40
N ARG A 156 -3.64 -13.59 -25.11
CA ARG A 156 -3.48 -13.64 -26.59
C ARG A 156 -2.51 -12.55 -27.06
N HIS A 157 -1.23 -12.86 -27.10
CA HIS A 157 -0.33 -12.34 -28.10
C HIS A 157 0.08 -13.50 -28.96
N ASP A 158 -0.60 -13.67 -30.08
CA ASP A 158 -0.09 -14.41 -31.24
C ASP A 158 -0.19 -13.53 -32.47
N ASN A 159 0.95 -13.50 -33.14
CA ASN A 159 1.25 -12.94 -34.41
C ASN A 159 0.10 -12.93 -35.43
N ASP A 160 -0.16 -11.81 -36.06
CA ASP A 160 -0.38 -11.81 -37.50
C ASP A 160 0.17 -10.53 -38.14
N SER A 161 1.30 -10.73 -38.82
CA SER A 161 1.94 -9.79 -39.73
C SER A 161 1.23 -9.83 -41.08
N ARG A 162 0.57 -8.72 -41.49
CA ARG A 162 0.34 -8.45 -42.93
C ARG A 162 0.57 -6.99 -43.26
N HIS A 163 1.54 -6.80 -44.11
CA HIS A 163 1.88 -5.58 -44.84
C HIS A 163 0.69 -4.99 -45.60
N HIS A 164 0.55 -3.65 -45.55
CA HIS A 164 0.26 -2.89 -46.75
C HIS A 164 0.97 -1.53 -46.71
N ASN A 165 1.78 -1.34 -47.76
CA ASN A 165 2.38 -0.09 -48.22
C ASN A 165 1.31 0.86 -48.76
N ASP A 166 1.37 2.17 -48.48
CA ASP A 166 1.48 3.18 -49.55
C ASP A 166 1.79 4.60 -49.03
N SER A 167 2.85 5.10 -49.60
CA SER A 167 3.25 6.44 -50.09
C SER A 167 2.65 7.74 -49.53
N ARG A 168 3.62 8.62 -49.20
CA ARG A 168 3.70 10.06 -49.00
C ARG A 168 2.97 10.95 -50.08
N PRO A 169 2.85 12.30 -49.90
CA PRO A 169 3.96 13.24 -49.52
C PRO A 169 3.61 14.42 -48.63
N ASP A 170 4.67 15.12 -48.25
CA ASP A 170 4.92 16.38 -47.58
C ASP A 170 3.95 17.54 -47.82
N ASP A 171 3.65 18.38 -46.80
CA ASP A 171 3.96 19.81 -46.83
C ASP A 171 3.66 20.57 -45.52
N ASP A 172 4.63 21.32 -45.08
CA ASP A 172 4.69 22.66 -44.53
C ASP A 172 3.76 23.18 -43.38
N SER A 173 4.45 23.48 -42.32
CA SER A 173 4.30 24.67 -41.43
C SER A 173 2.93 25.34 -41.28
N ARG A 174 2.42 25.37 -40.02
CA ARG A 174 1.87 26.60 -39.39
C ARG A 174 1.66 26.41 -37.88
N HIS A 175 2.26 27.30 -37.11
CA HIS A 175 1.85 27.60 -35.73
C HIS A 175 0.35 27.85 -35.65
N HIS A 176 -0.34 27.10 -34.82
CA HIS A 176 -1.65 27.52 -34.34
C HIS A 176 -1.79 27.26 -32.84
N ASN A 177 -1.84 28.37 -32.16
CA ASN A 177 -2.37 28.58 -30.84
C ASN A 177 -3.83 28.06 -30.84
N ASP A 178 -4.08 26.89 -30.30
CA ASP A 178 -5.43 26.34 -30.27
C ASP A 178 -5.98 26.38 -28.82
N SER A 179 -6.47 27.57 -28.49
CA SER A 179 -7.46 27.74 -27.43
C SER A 179 -8.76 27.09 -27.92
N ARG A 180 -8.92 25.79 -27.66
CA ARG A 180 -10.18 25.10 -27.94
C ARG A 180 -11.29 25.65 -27.08
N HIS A 181 -12.14 26.45 -27.69
CA HIS A 181 -13.46 26.76 -27.16
C HIS A 181 -14.18 25.47 -26.79
N HIS A 182 -14.56 25.33 -25.52
CA HIS A 182 -15.54 24.35 -25.10
C HIS A 182 -16.86 24.63 -25.84
N ASN A 183 -17.26 23.71 -26.68
CA ASN A 183 -18.60 23.68 -27.25
C ASN A 183 -19.61 23.40 -26.12
N ASP A 184 -20.61 24.26 -25.94
CA ASP A 184 -21.71 24.17 -24.97
C ASP A 184 -22.67 22.96 -25.16
N SER A 185 -22.23 21.87 -25.79
CA SER A 185 -23.00 20.65 -25.98
C SER A 185 -22.48 19.44 -25.11
N ASP A 186 -21.38 19.61 -24.38
CA ASP A 186 -20.84 18.54 -23.57
C ASP A 186 -21.42 18.59 -22.14
N GLY A 187 -22.09 17.51 -21.76
CA GLY A 187 -22.75 17.35 -20.46
C GLY A 187 -21.84 17.59 -19.25
N VAL A 188 -22.43 17.57 -18.05
CA VAL A 188 -21.73 17.81 -16.78
C VAL A 188 -20.72 16.72 -16.52
N THR A 189 -19.46 17.11 -16.25
CA THR A 189 -18.43 16.17 -15.82
C THR A 189 -18.49 15.99 -14.31
N VAL A 190 -18.63 14.73 -13.90
CA VAL A 190 -18.68 14.29 -12.52
C VAL A 190 -17.52 13.32 -12.25
N TYR A 191 -16.81 13.52 -11.16
CA TYR A 191 -15.71 12.66 -10.73
C TYR A 191 -16.17 11.78 -9.58
N VAL A 192 -15.90 10.47 -9.68
CA VAL A 192 -16.22 9.47 -8.65
C VAL A 192 -15.00 8.59 -8.45
N PRO A 193 -14.45 8.50 -7.24
CA PRO A 193 -13.24 7.72 -6.97
C PRO A 193 -13.39 6.24 -7.33
N ARG A 194 -12.27 5.63 -7.75
CA ARG A 194 -12.19 4.22 -8.13
C ARG A 194 -11.25 3.38 -7.27
N ASP A 195 -10.58 4.01 -6.32
CA ASP A 195 -9.66 3.31 -5.42
C ASP A 195 -10.42 2.33 -4.48
N ALA A 196 -9.68 1.40 -3.90
CA ALA A 196 -10.23 0.33 -3.08
C ALA A 196 -11.11 0.84 -1.92
N ALA A 197 -10.74 1.97 -1.27
CA ALA A 197 -11.50 2.52 -0.14
C ALA A 197 -12.85 3.08 -0.59
N ALA A 198 -12.89 3.84 -1.68
CA ALA A 198 -14.11 4.38 -2.24
C ALA A 198 -15.03 3.27 -2.78
N ARG A 199 -14.46 2.26 -3.46
CA ARG A 199 -15.19 1.08 -3.96
C ARG A 199 -15.81 0.27 -2.82
N ALA A 200 -15.06 0.05 -1.74
CA ALA A 200 -15.55 -0.63 -0.55
C ALA A 200 -16.71 0.12 0.15
N ALA A 201 -16.81 1.44 -0.07
CA ALA A 201 -17.89 2.30 0.41
C ALA A 201 -19.07 2.45 -0.61
N GLY A 202 -19.01 1.82 -1.80
CA GLY A 202 -20.09 1.83 -2.79
C GLY A 202 -19.91 2.78 -3.98
N ALA A 203 -18.69 3.27 -4.25
CA ALA A 203 -18.43 4.21 -5.34
C ALA A 203 -18.73 3.64 -6.74
N ASP A 204 -18.66 2.32 -6.94
CA ASP A 204 -18.96 1.71 -8.24
C ASP A 204 -20.46 1.80 -8.55
N GLU A 205 -21.32 1.55 -7.57
CA GLU A 205 -22.77 1.67 -7.67
C GLU A 205 -23.20 3.12 -7.91
N VAL A 206 -22.58 4.08 -7.20
CA VAL A 206 -22.79 5.52 -7.39
C VAL A 206 -22.37 5.96 -8.80
N ALA A 207 -21.18 5.56 -9.25
CA ALA A 207 -20.68 5.90 -10.58
C ALA A 207 -21.59 5.35 -11.70
N ALA A 208 -22.06 4.10 -11.55
CA ALA A 208 -22.99 3.48 -12.51
C ALA A 208 -24.34 4.22 -12.56
N ALA A 209 -24.89 4.57 -11.40
CA ALA A 209 -26.14 5.32 -11.30
C ALA A 209 -26.03 6.73 -11.93
N LEU A 210 -24.94 7.45 -11.69
CA LEU A 210 -24.65 8.75 -12.31
C LEU A 210 -24.43 8.65 -13.82
N ALA A 211 -23.67 7.64 -14.28
CA ALA A 211 -23.41 7.43 -15.71
C ALA A 211 -24.66 7.08 -16.51
N SER A 212 -25.72 6.57 -15.86
CA SER A 212 -27.01 6.30 -16.50
C SER A 212 -27.85 7.57 -16.74
N GLN A 213 -27.43 8.72 -16.17
CA GLN A 213 -28.19 9.98 -16.30
C GLN A 213 -27.84 10.71 -17.61
N PRO A 214 -28.86 11.21 -18.35
CA PRO A 214 -28.61 11.97 -19.57
C PRO A 214 -27.76 13.22 -19.31
N GLY A 215 -26.74 13.45 -20.13
CA GLY A 215 -25.88 14.62 -20.03
C GLY A 215 -24.87 14.58 -18.86
N VAL A 216 -24.67 13.44 -18.21
CA VAL A 216 -23.63 13.25 -17.18
C VAL A 216 -22.49 12.42 -17.75
N ARG A 217 -21.27 12.96 -17.68
CA ARG A 217 -20.02 12.25 -17.99
C ARG A 217 -19.29 11.92 -16.70
N VAL A 218 -19.17 10.66 -16.36
CA VAL A 218 -18.44 10.21 -15.18
C VAL A 218 -16.98 9.97 -15.52
N VAL A 219 -16.07 10.57 -14.73
CA VAL A 219 -14.62 10.32 -14.72
C VAL A 219 -14.27 9.58 -13.43
N ARG A 220 -13.53 8.50 -13.55
CA ARG A 220 -13.12 7.66 -12.41
C ARG A 220 -11.71 8.09 -11.96
N ASN A 221 -11.63 9.04 -11.02
CA ASN A 221 -10.38 9.52 -10.41
C ASN A 221 -9.96 8.63 -9.21
N GLY A 222 -8.89 9.00 -8.51
CA GLY A 222 -8.56 8.47 -7.19
C GLY A 222 -9.28 9.24 -6.08
N SER A 223 -9.19 8.76 -4.82
CA SER A 223 -9.68 9.51 -3.66
C SER A 223 -8.83 10.75 -3.39
N ARG A 224 -9.46 11.82 -2.88
CA ARG A 224 -8.78 13.01 -2.36
C ARG A 224 -8.07 12.76 -1.02
N GLY A 225 -8.25 11.58 -0.42
CA GLY A 225 -7.70 11.23 0.88
C GLY A 225 -8.59 11.57 2.07
N MET A 226 -9.76 12.16 1.86
CA MET A 226 -10.79 12.39 2.87
C MET A 226 -11.70 11.17 2.97
N LEU A 227 -11.17 10.06 3.51
CA LEU A 227 -11.83 8.75 3.41
C LEU A 227 -13.15 8.66 4.18
N TRP A 228 -13.36 9.50 5.19
CA TRP A 228 -14.65 9.59 5.90
C TRP A 228 -15.80 10.18 5.06
N LEU A 229 -15.47 10.78 3.89
CA LEU A 229 -16.42 11.35 2.93
C LEU A 229 -16.65 10.46 1.71
N GLU A 230 -16.02 9.28 1.67
CA GLU A 230 -16.19 8.38 0.54
C GLU A 230 -17.55 7.63 0.57
N PRO A 231 -18.19 7.46 -0.59
CA PRO A 231 -17.83 7.97 -1.92
C PRO A 231 -17.95 9.49 -2.02
N LEU A 232 -16.86 10.18 -2.39
CA LEU A 232 -16.82 11.61 -2.63
C LEU A 232 -17.12 11.90 -4.11
N VAL A 233 -18.28 12.51 -4.39
CA VAL A 233 -18.66 12.90 -5.74
C VAL A 233 -18.27 14.36 -5.97
N GLU A 234 -17.47 14.63 -6.99
CA GLU A 234 -17.07 16.00 -7.35
C GLU A 234 -17.67 16.41 -8.71
N VAL A 235 -18.23 17.61 -8.80
CA VAL A 235 -18.81 18.15 -10.02
C VAL A 235 -17.94 19.29 -10.53
N LEU A 236 -17.53 19.23 -11.80
CA LEU A 236 -16.74 20.29 -12.42
C LEU A 236 -17.62 21.52 -12.71
N THR A 237 -17.22 22.67 -12.17
CA THR A 237 -17.84 23.96 -12.39
C THR A 237 -16.84 24.99 -12.90
N GLN A 238 -17.30 26.17 -13.30
CA GLN A 238 -16.40 27.26 -13.69
C GLN A 238 -15.49 27.75 -12.54
N GLN A 239 -15.87 27.50 -11.28
CA GLN A 239 -15.12 27.91 -10.09
C GLN A 239 -14.18 26.82 -9.57
N GLY A 240 -14.23 25.64 -10.14
CA GLY A 240 -13.51 24.44 -9.68
C GLY A 240 -14.45 23.28 -9.41
N ARG A 241 -13.98 22.25 -8.72
CA ARG A 241 -14.80 21.09 -8.38
C ARG A 241 -15.59 21.34 -7.10
N VAL A 242 -16.88 21.10 -7.14
CA VAL A 242 -17.78 21.13 -5.98
C VAL A 242 -17.97 19.71 -5.48
N ALA A 243 -17.69 19.46 -4.20
CA ALA A 243 -17.78 18.17 -3.56
C ALA A 243 -19.14 17.91 -2.90
N TYR A 244 -19.58 16.66 -3.00
CA TYR A 244 -20.72 16.07 -2.30
C TYR A 244 -20.28 14.77 -1.62
N GLY A 245 -20.61 14.57 -0.34
CA GLY A 245 -20.18 13.35 0.35
C GLY A 245 -20.62 13.21 1.80
N PRO A 246 -20.67 11.98 2.32
CA PRO A 246 -20.59 10.73 1.55
C PRO A 246 -21.87 10.45 0.75
N VAL A 247 -21.74 10.04 -0.53
CA VAL A 247 -22.87 9.80 -1.43
C VAL A 247 -23.13 8.30 -1.52
N THR A 248 -24.37 7.89 -1.27
CA THR A 248 -24.85 6.53 -1.54
C THR A 248 -25.61 6.46 -2.88
N VAL A 249 -25.84 5.25 -3.39
CA VAL A 249 -26.63 5.08 -4.61
C VAL A 249 -28.05 5.64 -4.46
N ASP A 250 -28.62 5.59 -3.26
CA ASP A 250 -29.97 6.08 -2.96
C ASP A 250 -30.06 7.63 -2.96
N ASP A 251 -28.93 8.30 -2.79
CA ASP A 251 -28.86 9.78 -2.86
C ASP A 251 -28.83 10.31 -4.29
N VAL A 252 -28.45 9.51 -5.28
CA VAL A 252 -28.25 9.95 -6.68
C VAL A 252 -29.52 10.62 -7.26
N PRO A 253 -30.75 10.05 -7.12
CA PRO A 253 -31.94 10.73 -7.63
C PRO A 253 -32.18 12.12 -7.03
N SER A 254 -31.93 12.30 -5.74
CA SER A 254 -32.12 13.57 -5.04
C SER A 254 -31.05 14.60 -5.44
N LEU A 255 -29.80 14.18 -5.65
CA LEU A 255 -28.72 15.01 -6.17
C LEU A 255 -29.01 15.54 -7.58
N ILE A 256 -29.52 14.67 -8.46
CA ILE A 256 -29.91 15.08 -9.82
C ILE A 256 -31.09 16.09 -9.77
N ALA A 257 -32.11 15.81 -8.94
CA ALA A 257 -33.27 16.71 -8.78
C ALA A 257 -32.89 18.06 -8.18
N ALA A 258 -31.87 18.11 -7.31
CA ALA A 258 -31.35 19.36 -6.74
C ALA A 258 -30.50 20.16 -7.74
N GLY A 259 -30.28 19.65 -8.96
CA GLY A 259 -29.50 20.34 -9.98
C GLY A 259 -27.97 20.12 -9.78
N LEU A 260 -27.57 18.89 -9.56
CA LEU A 260 -26.15 18.50 -9.50
C LEU A 260 -25.33 19.12 -10.65
N THR A 261 -25.95 19.22 -11.83
CA THR A 261 -25.39 19.83 -13.04
C THR A 261 -25.06 21.32 -12.89
N GLY A 262 -25.66 22.01 -11.93
CA GLY A 262 -25.43 23.44 -11.65
C GLY A 262 -24.82 23.70 -10.27
N ALA A 263 -24.26 22.64 -9.64
CA ALA A 263 -23.80 22.70 -8.26
C ALA A 263 -24.89 23.17 -7.26
N GLY A 264 -26.11 22.62 -7.44
CA GLY A 264 -27.29 22.96 -6.64
C GLY A 264 -27.12 22.70 -5.14
N GLU A 265 -27.97 23.35 -4.35
CA GLU A 265 -27.99 23.15 -2.90
C GLU A 265 -28.55 21.76 -2.55
N HIS A 266 -27.79 21.02 -1.75
CA HIS A 266 -28.14 19.69 -1.27
C HIS A 266 -27.53 19.46 0.12
N PRO A 267 -28.13 18.67 1.02
CA PRO A 267 -27.56 18.39 2.35
C PRO A 267 -26.14 17.79 2.33
N LEU A 268 -25.81 17.02 1.27
CA LEU A 268 -24.47 16.44 1.10
C LEU A 268 -23.46 17.39 0.44
N ARG A 269 -23.84 18.62 0.06
CA ARG A 269 -22.96 19.59 -0.57
C ARG A 269 -21.94 20.12 0.45
N LEU A 270 -20.65 19.94 0.15
CA LEU A 270 -19.54 20.36 1.01
C LEU A 270 -18.90 21.69 0.56
N GLY A 271 -19.13 22.10 -0.70
CA GLY A 271 -18.51 23.28 -1.30
C GLY A 271 -17.37 22.95 -2.26
N LEU A 272 -16.52 23.92 -2.55
CA LEU A 272 -15.34 23.69 -3.40
C LEU A 272 -14.37 22.74 -2.71
N THR A 273 -14.00 21.65 -3.39
CA THR A 273 -13.12 20.61 -2.82
C THR A 273 -11.79 21.19 -2.32
N ASP A 274 -11.15 22.02 -3.16
CA ASP A 274 -9.84 22.59 -2.83
C ASP A 274 -9.90 23.67 -1.74
N ALA A 275 -11.11 24.13 -1.36
CA ALA A 275 -11.33 25.06 -0.25
C ALA A 275 -11.72 24.38 1.06
N LEU A 276 -11.88 23.06 1.08
CA LEU A 276 -12.16 22.32 2.31
C LEU A 276 -10.98 22.43 3.27
N PRO A 277 -11.21 22.59 4.59
CA PRO A 277 -10.13 22.79 5.57
C PRO A 277 -9.05 21.73 5.51
N TRP A 278 -9.43 20.45 5.34
CA TRP A 278 -8.49 19.33 5.18
C TRP A 278 -7.58 19.49 3.96
N MET A 279 -8.11 20.01 2.84
CA MET A 279 -7.33 20.21 1.62
C MET A 279 -6.42 21.42 1.69
N VAL A 280 -6.93 22.54 2.23
CA VAL A 280 -6.18 23.80 2.36
C VAL A 280 -4.97 23.67 3.30
N ALA A 281 -5.08 22.85 4.33
CA ALA A 281 -4.02 22.64 5.32
C ALA A 281 -2.86 21.75 4.82
N GLN A 282 -3.02 21.05 3.69
CA GLN A 282 -2.02 20.16 3.14
C GLN A 282 -1.01 20.88 2.23
N GLN A 283 0.18 20.31 2.17
CA GLN A 283 1.21 20.59 1.15
C GLN A 283 1.37 19.34 0.28
N ARG A 284 0.50 19.19 -0.73
CA ARG A 284 0.49 17.99 -1.58
C ARG A 284 1.57 18.09 -2.65
N VAL A 285 2.66 17.37 -2.46
CA VAL A 285 3.80 17.24 -3.36
C VAL A 285 3.76 15.87 -4.05
N THR A 286 3.84 14.81 -3.26
CA THR A 286 3.75 13.43 -3.77
C THR A 286 2.33 13.09 -4.23
N TYR A 287 1.32 13.64 -3.55
CA TYR A 287 -0.10 13.42 -3.85
C TYR A 287 -0.75 14.52 -4.69
N ALA A 288 0.04 15.37 -5.35
CA ALA A 288 -0.48 16.51 -6.11
C ALA A 288 -1.55 16.12 -7.14
N ARG A 289 -1.41 14.97 -7.80
CA ARG A 289 -2.34 14.48 -8.83
C ARG A 289 -3.37 13.46 -8.33
N VAL A 290 -3.10 12.81 -7.20
CA VAL A 290 -4.02 11.79 -6.63
C VAL A 290 -5.37 12.44 -6.32
N GLY A 291 -6.45 11.90 -6.88
CA GLY A 291 -7.81 12.45 -6.81
C GLY A 291 -8.08 13.58 -7.81
N VAL A 292 -7.06 14.06 -8.53
CA VAL A 292 -7.21 15.12 -9.54
C VAL A 292 -7.45 14.52 -10.92
N ILE A 293 -6.63 13.57 -11.34
CA ILE A 293 -6.67 12.95 -12.68
C ILE A 293 -7.33 11.56 -12.63
N ASP A 294 -7.73 11.05 -13.81
CA ASP A 294 -7.96 9.62 -13.97
C ASP A 294 -6.59 8.90 -13.95
N PRO A 295 -6.33 7.98 -13.02
CA PRO A 295 -5.04 7.30 -12.89
C PRO A 295 -4.71 6.35 -14.06
N ARG A 296 -5.65 6.12 -14.97
CA ARG A 296 -5.45 5.32 -16.21
C ARG A 296 -5.17 6.19 -17.43
N ASP A 297 -5.30 7.51 -17.31
CA ASP A 297 -5.11 8.47 -18.40
C ASP A 297 -3.68 9.05 -18.37
N ALA A 298 -2.83 8.52 -19.25
CA ALA A 298 -1.44 8.98 -19.38
C ALA A 298 -1.32 10.38 -20.01
N ASP A 299 -2.29 10.82 -20.81
CA ASP A 299 -2.32 12.19 -21.35
C ASP A 299 -2.65 13.19 -20.24
N ALA A 300 -3.61 12.85 -19.37
CA ALA A 300 -3.89 13.63 -18.18
C ALA A 300 -2.66 13.69 -17.23
N TYR A 301 -1.92 12.59 -17.08
CA TYR A 301 -0.68 12.57 -16.29
C TYR A 301 0.36 13.56 -16.86
N GLU A 302 0.66 13.52 -18.16
CA GLU A 302 1.60 14.47 -18.80
C GLU A 302 1.09 15.92 -18.72
N ALA A 303 -0.20 16.17 -18.95
CA ALA A 303 -0.80 17.49 -18.87
C ALA A 303 -0.70 18.12 -17.47
N HIS A 304 -0.58 17.30 -16.40
CA HIS A 304 -0.40 17.74 -15.02
C HIS A 304 1.07 17.60 -14.56
N GLY A 305 2.04 17.75 -15.47
CA GLY A 305 3.47 17.81 -15.16
C GLY A 305 4.16 16.44 -15.03
N GLY A 306 3.51 15.38 -15.43
CA GLY A 306 4.14 14.05 -15.51
C GLY A 306 5.25 13.99 -16.54
N MET A 307 6.21 13.11 -16.35
CA MET A 307 7.40 12.90 -17.21
C MET A 307 8.38 14.08 -17.30
N VAL A 308 8.14 15.19 -16.59
CA VAL A 308 9.07 16.32 -16.55
C VAL A 308 10.37 15.92 -15.84
N GLY A 309 10.25 15.26 -14.69
CA GLY A 309 11.38 14.78 -13.89
C GLY A 309 12.22 13.76 -14.64
N LEU A 310 11.57 12.81 -15.35
CA LEU A 310 12.29 11.81 -16.16
C LEU A 310 13.04 12.46 -17.33
N ARG A 311 12.42 13.41 -18.05
CA ARG A 311 13.09 14.13 -19.14
C ARG A 311 14.31 14.92 -18.61
N ALA A 312 14.19 15.54 -17.44
CA ALA A 312 15.30 16.23 -16.79
C ALA A 312 16.41 15.22 -16.42
N ALA A 313 16.07 14.10 -15.80
CA ALA A 313 17.03 13.07 -15.42
C ALA A 313 17.79 12.48 -16.63
N LEU A 314 17.09 12.19 -17.74
CA LEU A 314 17.71 11.65 -18.95
C LEU A 314 18.65 12.65 -19.66
N ALA A 315 18.50 13.95 -19.40
CA ALA A 315 19.41 14.99 -19.89
C ALA A 315 20.68 15.15 -19.01
N MET A 316 20.71 14.54 -17.82
CA MET A 316 21.83 14.58 -16.87
C MET A 316 22.66 13.30 -16.95
N GLN A 317 23.92 13.37 -16.48
CA GLN A 317 24.70 12.17 -16.22
C GLN A 317 24.14 11.42 -14.99
N PRO A 318 24.21 10.08 -14.94
CA PRO A 318 23.75 9.31 -13.78
C PRO A 318 24.28 9.80 -12.43
N ALA A 319 25.55 10.18 -12.38
CA ALA A 319 26.18 10.68 -11.15
C ALA A 319 25.60 12.03 -10.68
N ASP A 320 25.17 12.88 -11.62
CA ASP A 320 24.56 14.18 -11.32
C ASP A 320 23.14 14.00 -10.79
N VAL A 321 22.37 13.04 -11.35
CA VAL A 321 21.05 12.65 -10.81
C VAL A 321 21.18 12.19 -9.36
N VAL A 322 22.17 11.33 -9.04
CA VAL A 322 22.42 10.88 -7.67
C VAL A 322 22.81 12.05 -6.76
N THR A 323 23.54 13.03 -7.27
CA THR A 323 23.94 14.22 -6.51
C THR A 323 22.71 15.07 -6.18
N GLU A 324 21.84 15.32 -7.16
CA GLU A 324 20.58 16.05 -6.99
C GLU A 324 19.69 15.39 -5.91
N VAL A 325 19.52 14.07 -5.97
CA VAL A 325 18.76 13.33 -4.94
C VAL A 325 19.45 13.41 -3.57
N THR A 326 20.78 13.43 -3.51
CA THR A 326 21.52 13.56 -2.24
C THR A 326 21.32 14.93 -1.62
N GLU A 327 21.44 16.00 -2.43
CA GLU A 327 21.31 17.40 -2.01
C GLU A 327 19.86 17.74 -1.61
N SER A 328 18.85 17.06 -2.17
CA SER A 328 17.45 17.19 -1.76
C SER A 328 17.21 16.78 -0.31
N GLY A 329 18.12 15.99 0.28
CA GLY A 329 17.97 15.46 1.63
C GLY A 329 16.88 14.40 1.76
N LEU A 330 16.39 13.80 0.65
CA LEU A 330 15.39 12.75 0.68
C LEU A 330 15.83 11.55 1.51
N ARG A 331 15.05 11.21 2.52
CA ARG A 331 15.18 10.00 3.34
C ARG A 331 14.08 9.00 3.00
N GLY A 332 14.35 7.71 3.17
CA GLY A 332 13.40 6.64 2.91
C GLY A 332 12.10 6.82 3.68
N ARG A 333 10.96 6.72 3.00
CA ARG A 333 9.60 6.90 3.55
C ARG A 333 8.98 5.60 4.11
N GLY A 334 9.65 4.46 3.91
CA GLY A 334 9.17 3.16 4.41
C GLY A 334 9.56 2.85 5.87
N GLY A 335 9.86 3.85 6.70
CA GLY A 335 10.08 3.71 8.15
C GLY A 335 11.54 3.78 8.62
N ALA A 336 12.49 3.26 7.87
CA ALA A 336 13.92 3.26 8.27
C ALA A 336 14.61 4.63 8.12
N ALA A 337 14.02 5.57 7.40
CA ALA A 337 14.53 6.93 7.19
C ALA A 337 16.00 7.03 6.71
N PHE A 338 16.51 6.00 6.03
CA PHE A 338 17.86 6.00 5.49
C PHE A 338 17.97 6.94 4.29
N PRO A 339 19.05 7.76 4.13
CA PRO A 339 19.20 8.68 3.01
C PRO A 339 19.18 7.96 1.66
N THR A 340 18.23 8.33 0.79
CA THR A 340 18.02 7.68 -0.52
C THR A 340 19.21 7.88 -1.45
N GLY A 341 19.81 9.08 -1.47
CA GLY A 341 20.98 9.37 -2.29
C GLY A 341 22.19 8.47 -1.98
N ILE A 342 22.39 8.08 -0.71
CA ILE A 342 23.47 7.16 -0.32
C ILE A 342 23.23 5.77 -0.90
N LYS A 343 21.99 5.26 -0.88
CA LYS A 343 21.63 3.96 -1.50
C LYS A 343 21.92 3.98 -3.01
N LEU A 344 21.47 5.04 -3.70
CA LEU A 344 21.69 5.19 -5.14
C LEU A 344 23.19 5.28 -5.45
N ARG A 345 23.95 6.08 -4.70
CA ARG A 345 25.41 6.24 -4.87
C ARG A 345 26.12 4.91 -4.71
N THR A 346 25.81 4.14 -3.67
CA THR A 346 26.43 2.84 -3.41
C THR A 346 26.19 1.87 -4.58
N VAL A 347 24.97 1.82 -5.12
CA VAL A 347 24.67 0.94 -6.25
C VAL A 347 25.30 1.46 -7.54
N LEU A 348 25.33 2.78 -7.78
CA LEU A 348 26.01 3.36 -8.93
C LEU A 348 27.50 2.97 -8.94
N ASP A 349 28.19 3.14 -7.80
CA ASP A 349 29.62 2.94 -7.68
C ASP A 349 30.03 1.44 -7.61
N THR A 350 29.07 0.53 -7.32
CA THR A 350 29.35 -0.92 -7.29
C THR A 350 29.44 -1.49 -8.70
N PRO A 351 30.60 -2.01 -9.16
CA PRO A 351 30.75 -2.57 -10.51
C PRO A 351 29.90 -3.82 -10.70
N SER A 352 28.99 -3.80 -11.68
CA SER A 352 28.20 -4.97 -12.08
C SER A 352 27.59 -4.73 -13.46
N LEU A 353 27.51 -5.79 -14.29
CA LEU A 353 26.80 -5.73 -15.59
C LEU A 353 25.27 -5.74 -15.41
N GLN A 354 24.79 -6.25 -14.30
CA GLN A 354 23.38 -6.31 -13.96
C GLN A 354 23.16 -5.68 -12.59
N LYS A 355 22.22 -4.75 -12.51
CA LYS A 355 21.76 -4.11 -11.28
C LYS A 355 20.23 -4.07 -11.27
N TYR A 356 19.63 -3.97 -10.10
CA TYR A 356 18.18 -4.00 -9.95
C TYR A 356 17.65 -2.80 -9.15
N ILE A 357 16.44 -2.36 -9.52
CA ILE A 357 15.62 -1.48 -8.69
C ILE A 357 14.46 -2.31 -8.15
N VAL A 358 14.26 -2.29 -6.85
CA VAL A 358 13.12 -2.94 -6.19
C VAL A 358 12.29 -1.91 -5.46
N CYS A 359 11.04 -1.81 -5.85
CA CYS A 359 10.01 -1.08 -5.12
C CYS A 359 9.42 -2.02 -4.07
N ASN A 360 9.61 -1.68 -2.80
CA ASN A 360 8.92 -2.32 -1.70
C ASN A 360 7.54 -1.70 -1.54
N ALA A 361 6.52 -2.40 -2.03
CA ALA A 361 5.11 -2.06 -1.91
C ALA A 361 4.36 -3.09 -1.03
N ASP A 362 5.09 -3.76 -0.12
CA ASP A 362 4.54 -4.65 0.91
C ASP A 362 4.13 -3.83 2.14
N GLU A 363 3.14 -2.96 1.98
CA GLU A 363 2.62 -2.06 2.99
C GLU A 363 1.76 -2.82 4.00
N GLY A 364 2.40 -3.55 4.93
CA GLY A 364 1.75 -4.43 5.88
C GLY A 364 1.34 -3.77 7.20
N ASP A 365 1.82 -2.57 7.51
CA ASP A 365 1.58 -1.88 8.77
C ASP A 365 0.11 -1.51 8.96
N SER A 366 -0.47 -1.90 10.09
CA SER A 366 -1.80 -1.44 10.50
C SER A 366 -1.82 0.09 10.60
N GLY A 367 -2.83 0.71 10.02
CA GLY A 367 -2.93 2.16 9.90
C GLY A 367 -2.28 2.72 8.63
N SER A 368 -1.53 1.92 7.85
CA SER A 368 -0.90 2.35 6.61
C SER A 368 -1.73 1.98 5.38
N PHE A 369 -1.81 2.90 4.43
CA PHE A 369 -2.49 2.76 3.14
C PHE A 369 -2.06 3.83 2.11
N ALA A 370 -0.96 4.53 2.37
CA ALA A 370 -0.45 5.56 1.47
C ALA A 370 0.12 4.95 0.18
N ASP A 371 0.90 3.89 0.29
CA ASP A 371 1.46 3.22 -0.90
C ASP A 371 0.35 2.69 -1.80
N ARG A 372 -0.68 2.08 -1.21
CA ARG A 372 -1.87 1.60 -1.94
C ARG A 372 -2.55 2.74 -2.69
N MET A 373 -2.89 3.83 -1.98
CA MET A 373 -3.60 4.96 -2.59
C MET A 373 -2.79 5.65 -3.68
N LEU A 374 -1.46 5.72 -3.56
CA LEU A 374 -0.60 6.24 -4.63
C LEU A 374 -0.62 5.31 -5.86
N MET A 375 -0.46 4.01 -5.65
CA MET A 375 -0.48 3.04 -6.75
C MET A 375 -1.83 3.00 -7.48
N GLU A 376 -2.94 3.22 -6.76
CA GLU A 376 -4.29 3.28 -7.33
C GLU A 376 -4.62 4.65 -7.94
N GLY A 377 -4.06 5.74 -7.43
CA GLY A 377 -4.42 7.13 -7.76
C GLY A 377 -3.45 7.88 -8.68
N ASP A 378 -2.16 7.49 -8.72
CA ASP A 378 -1.13 8.05 -9.62
C ASP A 378 -0.01 7.03 -9.88
N PRO A 379 -0.33 5.86 -10.51
CA PRO A 379 0.65 4.80 -10.73
C PRO A 379 1.82 5.23 -11.63
N PHE A 380 1.60 6.19 -12.53
CA PHE A 380 2.63 6.69 -13.44
C PHE A 380 3.76 7.39 -12.70
N LEU A 381 3.46 8.08 -11.60
CA LEU A 381 4.47 8.74 -10.75
C LEU A 381 5.48 7.74 -10.18
N LEU A 382 4.99 6.59 -9.69
CA LEU A 382 5.86 5.53 -9.19
C LEU A 382 6.73 4.96 -10.32
N ILE A 383 6.15 4.70 -11.48
CA ILE A 383 6.87 4.16 -12.66
C ILE A 383 7.95 5.14 -13.10
N GLU A 384 7.63 6.43 -13.21
CA GLU A 384 8.59 7.50 -13.54
C GLU A 384 9.76 7.50 -12.55
N GLY A 385 9.48 7.46 -11.24
CA GLY A 385 10.50 7.40 -10.20
C GLY A 385 11.40 6.17 -10.28
N MET A 386 10.83 5.00 -10.63
CA MET A 386 11.62 3.78 -10.83
C MET A 386 12.53 3.86 -12.06
N ILE A 387 12.07 4.47 -13.16
CA ILE A 387 12.89 4.68 -14.36
C ILE A 387 14.05 5.62 -14.04
N ILE A 388 13.80 6.71 -13.30
CA ILE A 388 14.83 7.66 -12.84
C ILE A 388 15.88 6.94 -11.98
N ALA A 389 15.46 6.12 -11.00
CA ALA A 389 16.36 5.32 -10.18
C ALA A 389 17.19 4.33 -11.02
N GLY A 390 16.57 3.73 -12.04
CA GLY A 390 17.22 2.84 -13.00
C GLY A 390 18.33 3.58 -13.78
N TRP A 391 18.00 4.73 -14.36
CA TRP A 391 18.97 5.60 -15.04
C TRP A 391 20.13 5.99 -14.14
N ALA A 392 19.81 6.51 -12.94
CA ALA A 392 20.79 6.98 -11.98
C ALA A 392 21.81 5.93 -11.54
N THR A 393 21.46 4.64 -11.55
CA THR A 393 22.31 3.55 -11.06
C THR A 393 22.83 2.62 -12.15
N GLY A 394 22.31 2.73 -13.37
CA GLY A 394 22.60 1.84 -14.48
C GLY A 394 21.89 0.48 -14.36
N ALA A 395 20.78 0.42 -13.63
CA ALA A 395 19.96 -0.79 -13.56
C ALA A 395 19.05 -0.90 -14.80
N SER A 396 18.91 -2.12 -15.34
CA SER A 396 18.10 -2.40 -16.53
C SER A 396 16.75 -3.05 -16.21
N ASP A 397 16.54 -3.48 -14.98
CA ASP A 397 15.33 -4.19 -14.55
C ASP A 397 14.87 -3.70 -13.18
N GLY A 398 13.56 -3.49 -13.05
CA GLY A 398 12.91 -3.14 -11.82
C GLY A 398 11.82 -4.14 -11.44
N TYR A 399 11.61 -4.33 -10.14
CA TYR A 399 10.56 -5.16 -9.58
C TYR A 399 9.71 -4.34 -8.62
N ILE A 400 8.38 -4.38 -8.80
CA ILE A 400 7.42 -3.83 -7.85
C ILE A 400 6.84 -5.01 -7.09
N TYR A 401 7.20 -5.14 -5.81
CA TYR A 401 6.71 -6.20 -4.93
C TYR A 401 5.50 -5.68 -4.17
N ILE A 402 4.31 -6.15 -4.55
CA ILE A 402 3.02 -5.69 -4.02
C ILE A 402 2.40 -6.83 -3.21
N ARG A 403 1.89 -6.53 -2.02
CA ARG A 403 1.17 -7.51 -1.21
C ARG A 403 -0.12 -7.97 -1.91
N SER A 404 -0.46 -9.26 -1.71
CA SER A 404 -1.65 -9.90 -2.33
C SER A 404 -2.98 -9.27 -1.90
N GLU A 405 -3.02 -8.63 -0.73
CA GLU A 405 -4.20 -7.98 -0.16
C GLU A 405 -4.58 -6.66 -0.86
N TYR A 406 -3.79 -6.23 -1.88
CA TYR A 406 -4.04 -5.01 -2.66
C TYR A 406 -4.35 -5.30 -4.14
N PRO A 407 -5.45 -6.02 -4.45
CA PRO A 407 -5.77 -6.43 -5.82
C PRO A 407 -5.97 -5.24 -6.77
N ASP A 408 -6.59 -4.15 -6.31
CA ASP A 408 -6.84 -2.95 -7.13
C ASP A 408 -5.52 -2.23 -7.48
N ALA A 409 -4.56 -2.16 -6.55
CA ALA A 409 -3.23 -1.60 -6.81
C ALA A 409 -2.42 -2.47 -7.79
N ILE A 410 -2.52 -3.81 -7.68
CA ILE A 410 -1.88 -4.74 -8.61
C ILE A 410 -2.42 -4.52 -10.03
N GLU A 411 -3.75 -4.39 -10.20
CA GLU A 411 -4.38 -4.11 -11.48
C GLU A 411 -3.95 -2.75 -12.03
N ALA A 412 -3.99 -1.69 -11.21
CA ALA A 412 -3.62 -0.34 -11.61
C ALA A 412 -2.16 -0.26 -12.10
N ILE A 413 -1.22 -0.84 -11.36
CA ILE A 413 0.20 -0.86 -11.73
C ILE A 413 0.45 -1.66 -13.00
N ARG A 414 -0.18 -2.82 -13.17
CA ARG A 414 -0.07 -3.61 -14.41
C ARG A 414 -0.58 -2.85 -15.63
N ALA A 415 -1.74 -2.20 -15.51
CA ALA A 415 -2.31 -1.38 -16.56
C ALA A 415 -1.40 -0.18 -16.92
N ALA A 416 -0.84 0.49 -15.90
CA ALA A 416 0.07 1.61 -16.11
C ALA A 416 1.39 1.19 -16.77
N ILE A 417 1.97 0.04 -16.39
CA ILE A 417 3.17 -0.53 -17.04
C ILE A 417 2.89 -0.81 -18.51
N ALA A 418 1.74 -1.42 -18.84
CA ALA A 418 1.36 -1.69 -20.22
C ALA A 418 1.22 -0.38 -21.04
N THR A 419 0.60 0.64 -20.46
CA THR A 419 0.47 1.97 -21.08
C THR A 419 1.83 2.63 -21.29
N CYS A 420 2.74 2.58 -20.29
CA CYS A 420 4.09 3.13 -20.42
C CYS A 420 4.90 2.41 -21.52
N ALA A 421 4.77 1.10 -21.63
CA ALA A 421 5.42 0.33 -22.68
C ALA A 421 4.88 0.72 -24.07
N ALA A 422 3.55 0.85 -24.23
CA ALA A 422 2.93 1.27 -25.48
C ALA A 422 3.35 2.69 -25.92
N ARG A 423 3.66 3.58 -24.96
CA ARG A 423 4.13 4.95 -25.21
C ARG A 423 5.65 5.06 -25.39
N GLY A 424 6.40 3.96 -25.25
CA GLY A 424 7.87 3.97 -25.31
C GLY A 424 8.52 4.65 -24.10
N TRP A 425 7.80 4.78 -22.98
CA TRP A 425 8.36 5.23 -21.71
C TRP A 425 9.09 4.11 -20.96
N LEU A 426 8.75 2.87 -21.28
CA LEU A 426 9.41 1.65 -20.85
C LEU A 426 9.73 0.78 -22.05
N ASN A 427 10.74 -0.08 -21.91
CA ASN A 427 10.92 -1.19 -22.83
C ASN A 427 9.87 -2.27 -22.55
N GLY A 428 9.39 -2.93 -23.63
CA GLY A 428 8.29 -3.87 -23.53
C GLY A 428 8.51 -4.99 -22.51
N VAL A 429 7.42 -5.48 -21.94
CA VAL A 429 7.38 -6.62 -21.03
C VAL A 429 7.64 -7.88 -21.84
N GLY A 430 8.80 -8.53 -21.68
CA GLY A 430 9.10 -9.80 -22.36
C GLY A 430 10.57 -10.21 -22.28
N SER A 431 10.82 -11.49 -22.48
CA SER A 431 12.14 -12.13 -22.36
C SER A 431 13.13 -11.78 -23.48
N ASP A 432 12.71 -11.07 -24.51
CA ASP A 432 13.54 -10.86 -25.69
C ASP A 432 14.38 -9.58 -25.57
N ARG A 433 15.63 -9.75 -25.10
CA ARG A 433 16.64 -8.69 -25.07
C ARG A 433 17.04 -8.16 -26.45
N ALA A 434 16.76 -8.92 -27.50
CA ALA A 434 17.20 -8.62 -28.88
C ALA A 434 16.22 -7.73 -29.66
N ALA A 435 14.99 -7.53 -29.21
CA ALA A 435 13.94 -6.84 -29.94
C ALA A 435 13.80 -5.33 -29.59
N VAL A 436 14.70 -4.75 -28.80
CA VAL A 436 14.59 -3.34 -28.39
C VAL A 436 15.30 -2.45 -29.39
N GLU A 437 14.59 -1.98 -30.42
CA GLU A 437 15.12 -1.01 -31.39
C GLU A 437 15.35 0.39 -30.81
N LYS A 438 14.64 0.76 -29.71
CA LYS A 438 14.79 2.05 -29.02
C LYS A 438 14.57 1.85 -27.52
N GLY A 439 15.41 2.50 -26.70
CA GLY A 439 15.29 2.53 -25.25
C GLY A 439 14.21 3.49 -24.74
N VAL A 440 14.22 3.74 -23.43
CA VAL A 440 13.30 4.66 -22.74
C VAL A 440 13.26 6.01 -23.43
N MET A 441 12.09 6.46 -23.86
CA MET A 441 11.86 7.74 -24.56
C MET A 441 12.80 7.96 -25.76
N GLY A 442 13.21 6.87 -26.44
CA GLY A 442 14.08 6.92 -27.62
C GLY A 442 15.58 7.07 -27.34
N THR A 443 16.01 6.94 -26.10
CA THR A 443 17.42 6.91 -25.68
C THR A 443 18.03 5.51 -25.85
N ASP A 444 19.33 5.36 -25.59
CA ASP A 444 20.01 4.06 -25.54
C ASP A 444 19.79 3.32 -24.19
N PHE A 445 19.15 3.96 -23.22
CA PHE A 445 18.85 3.37 -21.91
C PHE A 445 17.62 2.45 -22.00
N ALA A 446 17.80 1.20 -21.58
CA ALA A 446 16.73 0.21 -21.52
C ALA A 446 16.34 -0.07 -20.06
N PHE A 447 15.03 -0.01 -19.76
CA PHE A 447 14.51 -0.34 -18.45
C PHE A 447 13.20 -1.12 -18.55
N ARG A 448 13.10 -2.22 -17.82
CA ARG A 448 11.92 -3.10 -17.78
C ARG A 448 11.38 -3.16 -16.37
N LEU A 449 10.06 -3.19 -16.24
CA LEU A 449 9.37 -3.34 -14.94
C LEU A 449 8.60 -4.66 -14.88
N HIS A 450 8.68 -5.29 -13.71
CA HIS A 450 8.02 -6.55 -13.39
C HIS A 450 7.23 -6.41 -12.09
N VAL A 451 5.96 -6.84 -12.09
CA VAL A 451 5.17 -6.96 -10.87
C VAL A 451 5.42 -8.32 -10.23
N ARG A 452 5.65 -8.33 -8.95
CA ARG A 452 5.69 -9.54 -8.10
C ARG A 452 4.67 -9.38 -6.99
N VAL A 453 3.78 -10.35 -6.90
CA VAL A 453 2.72 -10.37 -5.89
C VAL A 453 3.21 -11.19 -4.71
N GLY A 454 3.08 -10.63 -3.49
CA GLY A 454 3.32 -11.33 -2.25
C GLY A 454 2.32 -12.46 -2.01
N ALA A 455 2.42 -13.13 -0.88
CA ALA A 455 1.53 -14.25 -0.56
C ALA A 455 1.17 -14.30 0.95
N GLY A 456 0.77 -13.16 1.52
CA GLY A 456 0.27 -13.07 2.90
C GLY A 456 1.36 -13.25 3.97
N ALA A 457 2.52 -12.61 3.84
CA ALA A 457 3.60 -12.67 4.82
C ALA A 457 4.16 -11.27 5.10
N TYR A 458 3.75 -10.65 6.23
CA TYR A 458 4.21 -9.31 6.67
C TYR A 458 5.74 -9.16 6.68
N ILE A 459 6.46 -10.24 7.06
CA ILE A 459 7.93 -10.20 7.12
C ILE A 459 8.56 -9.87 5.76
N CYS A 460 7.86 -10.06 4.64
CA CYS A 460 8.36 -9.72 3.31
C CYS A 460 8.40 -8.20 3.05
N GLY A 461 7.90 -7.35 3.97
CA GLY A 461 8.22 -5.94 4.04
C GLY A 461 9.66 -5.63 4.46
N GLU A 462 10.36 -6.57 5.13
CA GLU A 462 11.81 -6.46 5.38
C GLU A 462 12.60 -6.71 4.08
N GLU A 463 13.51 -5.80 3.75
CA GLU A 463 14.17 -5.74 2.43
C GLU A 463 14.82 -7.05 1.97
N THR A 464 15.39 -7.85 2.91
CA THR A 464 16.06 -9.10 2.54
C THR A 464 15.08 -10.27 2.44
N ALA A 465 14.05 -10.32 3.27
CA ALA A 465 12.96 -11.29 3.17
C ALA A 465 12.15 -11.07 1.87
N LEU A 466 11.94 -9.80 1.47
CA LEU A 466 11.35 -9.42 0.20
C LEU A 466 12.15 -9.99 -0.99
N MET A 467 13.48 -9.85 -0.96
CA MET A 467 14.35 -10.42 -2.02
C MET A 467 14.24 -11.95 -2.08
N GLU A 468 14.24 -12.64 -0.94
CA GLU A 468 14.04 -14.11 -0.90
C GLU A 468 12.68 -14.49 -1.52
N SER A 469 11.64 -13.71 -1.27
CA SER A 469 10.31 -13.91 -1.87
C SER A 469 10.34 -13.71 -3.39
N ILE A 470 10.95 -12.63 -3.89
CA ILE A 470 11.12 -12.40 -5.35
C ILE A 470 11.92 -13.54 -5.99
N GLU A 471 12.90 -14.09 -5.28
CA GLU A 471 13.72 -15.24 -5.73
C GLU A 471 12.96 -16.58 -5.69
N GLY A 472 11.69 -16.59 -5.26
CA GLY A 472 10.85 -17.78 -5.21
C GLY A 472 11.11 -18.67 -4.00
N LYS A 473 11.65 -18.12 -2.93
CA LYS A 473 12.02 -18.80 -1.70
C LYS A 473 11.10 -18.40 -0.53
N ARG A 474 11.30 -19.03 0.63
CA ARG A 474 10.71 -18.56 1.89
C ARG A 474 11.23 -17.16 2.21
N GLY A 475 10.37 -16.25 2.65
CA GLY A 475 10.74 -14.89 3.05
C GLY A 475 11.54 -14.84 4.36
N ILE A 476 12.76 -15.35 4.34
CA ILE A 476 13.64 -15.42 5.52
C ILE A 476 14.68 -14.31 5.44
N VAL A 477 14.82 -13.55 6.53
CA VAL A 477 15.78 -12.45 6.65
C VAL A 477 17.23 -12.93 6.42
N ARG A 478 18.00 -12.19 5.62
CA ARG A 478 19.44 -12.40 5.42
C ARG A 478 20.24 -11.67 6.51
N ALA A 479 21.36 -12.22 6.90
CA ALA A 479 22.32 -11.49 7.74
C ALA A 479 22.97 -10.35 6.91
N LYS A 480 23.22 -9.22 7.55
CA LYS A 480 23.93 -8.07 6.97
C LYS A 480 25.22 -7.85 7.79
N PRO A 481 26.38 -7.60 7.19
CA PRO A 481 26.70 -7.51 5.76
C PRO A 481 26.69 -8.88 5.04
N PRO A 482 26.61 -8.92 3.67
CA PRO A 482 26.60 -7.76 2.74
C PRO A 482 25.27 -7.01 2.72
N LEU A 483 25.34 -5.70 2.40
CA LEU A 483 24.13 -4.90 2.19
C LEU A 483 23.55 -5.17 0.80
N PRO A 484 22.23 -5.08 0.60
CA PRO A 484 21.58 -5.27 -0.70
C PRO A 484 22.15 -4.38 -1.82
N ALA A 485 22.60 -3.17 -1.49
CA ALA A 485 23.25 -2.26 -2.43
C ALA A 485 24.53 -2.81 -3.06
N ILE A 486 25.16 -3.82 -2.43
CA ILE A 486 26.38 -4.49 -2.89
C ILE A 486 26.03 -5.88 -3.42
N GLU A 487 25.27 -6.67 -2.65
CA GLU A 487 24.87 -8.05 -2.96
C GLU A 487 23.40 -8.27 -2.56
N GLY A 488 22.49 -7.90 -3.46
CA GLY A 488 21.06 -7.96 -3.26
C GLY A 488 20.38 -9.09 -4.03
N LEU A 489 19.43 -8.73 -4.89
CA LEU A 489 18.62 -9.67 -5.67
C LEU A 489 19.51 -10.50 -6.61
N TRP A 490 19.42 -11.83 -6.50
CA TRP A 490 20.29 -12.82 -7.20
C TRP A 490 21.79 -12.51 -7.09
N GLY A 491 22.21 -11.97 -5.94
CA GLY A 491 23.60 -11.62 -5.68
C GLY A 491 24.10 -10.41 -6.49
N LYS A 492 23.23 -9.53 -6.95
CA LYS A 492 23.56 -8.33 -7.72
C LYS A 492 23.26 -7.05 -6.94
N PRO A 493 23.98 -5.95 -7.20
CA PRO A 493 23.68 -4.67 -6.57
C PRO A 493 22.23 -4.26 -6.79
N THR A 494 21.52 -3.96 -5.69
CA THR A 494 20.08 -3.70 -5.73
C THR A 494 19.73 -2.48 -4.88
N VAL A 495 19.03 -1.51 -5.47
CA VAL A 495 18.33 -0.45 -4.73
C VAL A 495 16.98 -1.00 -4.27
N ILE A 496 16.71 -0.96 -2.98
CA ILE A 496 15.39 -1.28 -2.42
C ILE A 496 14.85 -0.02 -1.75
N ASN A 497 13.75 0.52 -2.27
CA ASN A 497 13.07 1.69 -1.73
C ASN A 497 11.56 1.45 -1.67
N ASN A 498 10.92 2.09 -0.69
CA ASN A 498 9.47 2.15 -0.59
C ASN A 498 8.86 2.99 -1.73
N VAL A 499 7.56 2.80 -2.00
CA VAL A 499 6.76 3.49 -3.04
C VAL A 499 6.91 5.01 -2.97
N LEU A 500 6.67 5.63 -1.80
CA LEU A 500 6.72 7.09 -1.64
C LEU A 500 8.14 7.65 -1.84
N SER A 501 9.18 6.87 -1.49
CA SER A 501 10.57 7.27 -1.72
C SER A 501 10.92 7.35 -3.21
N LEU A 502 10.42 6.41 -4.00
CA LEU A 502 10.59 6.41 -5.46
C LEU A 502 9.72 7.49 -6.12
N ALA A 503 8.48 7.65 -5.66
CA ALA A 503 7.55 8.66 -6.14
C ALA A 503 7.99 10.11 -5.86
N ALA A 504 8.92 10.34 -4.93
CA ALA A 504 9.52 11.66 -4.70
C ALA A 504 10.56 12.05 -5.74
N LEU A 505 11.19 11.09 -6.43
CA LEU A 505 12.27 11.36 -7.39
C LEU A 505 11.84 12.26 -8.56
N PRO A 506 10.68 12.04 -9.22
CA PRO A 506 10.24 12.90 -10.31
C PRO A 506 10.14 14.37 -9.92
N THR A 507 9.56 14.68 -8.76
CA THR A 507 9.45 16.06 -8.27
C THR A 507 10.81 16.69 -7.98
N ILE A 508 11.74 15.94 -7.36
CA ILE A 508 13.09 16.41 -7.09
C ILE A 508 13.81 16.77 -8.39
N LEU A 509 13.67 15.94 -9.43
CA LEU A 509 14.33 16.19 -10.72
C LEU A 509 13.61 17.25 -11.57
N ALA A 510 12.31 17.47 -11.36
CA ALA A 510 11.54 18.50 -12.05
C ALA A 510 11.80 19.90 -11.46
N ASP A 511 11.76 20.02 -10.13
CA ASP A 511 11.75 21.29 -9.40
C ASP A 511 13.15 21.66 -8.82
N GLY A 512 14.07 20.69 -8.78
CA GLY A 512 15.42 20.81 -8.22
C GLY A 512 15.50 20.46 -6.74
N ALA A 513 16.70 19.98 -6.33
CA ALA A 513 16.99 19.57 -4.95
C ALA A 513 16.70 20.67 -3.93
N ALA A 514 17.06 21.93 -4.25
CA ALA A 514 16.87 23.05 -3.35
C ALA A 514 15.41 23.33 -3.01
N ALA A 515 14.50 23.21 -3.98
CA ALA A 515 13.06 23.38 -3.78
C ALA A 515 12.49 22.31 -2.83
N TYR A 516 12.90 21.05 -3.04
CA TYR A 516 12.49 19.95 -2.16
C TYR A 516 13.09 20.09 -0.75
N ALA A 517 14.38 20.45 -0.63
CA ALA A 517 15.08 20.65 0.64
C ALA A 517 14.57 21.86 1.44
N ALA A 518 13.90 22.82 0.79
CA ALA A 518 13.28 23.95 1.47
C ALA A 518 12.04 23.55 2.30
N LEU A 519 11.43 22.40 1.99
CA LEU A 519 10.33 21.83 2.76
C LEU A 519 10.87 20.99 3.93
N GLY A 520 10.12 20.99 5.03
CA GLY A 520 10.43 20.16 6.20
C GLY A 520 11.35 20.83 7.21
N HIS A 521 11.82 20.04 8.18
CA HIS A 521 12.54 20.51 9.34
C HIS A 521 13.83 19.70 9.58
N GLY A 522 14.89 20.34 10.06
CA GLY A 522 16.14 19.68 10.45
C GLY A 522 16.71 18.80 9.34
N ARG A 523 16.84 17.49 9.61
CA ARG A 523 17.25 16.46 8.64
C ARG A 523 16.08 15.79 7.92
N SER A 524 14.86 16.04 8.34
CA SER A 524 13.63 15.52 7.73
C SER A 524 13.14 16.51 6.67
N ARG A 525 13.56 16.27 5.41
CA ARG A 525 13.29 17.18 4.26
C ARG A 525 12.15 16.65 3.38
N GLY A 526 11.49 17.58 2.68
CA GLY A 526 10.32 17.32 1.87
C GLY A 526 9.05 17.23 2.69
N THR A 527 8.08 16.48 2.18
CA THR A 527 6.79 16.20 2.83
C THR A 527 6.74 14.77 3.37
N GLN A 528 5.87 14.55 4.35
CA GLN A 528 5.46 13.23 4.81
C GLN A 528 3.96 13.06 4.53
N VAL A 529 3.62 11.93 3.94
CA VAL A 529 2.23 11.48 3.83
C VAL A 529 1.87 10.78 5.14
N VAL A 530 1.03 11.43 5.95
CA VAL A 530 0.56 10.87 7.21
C VAL A 530 -0.80 10.23 6.99
N GLN A 531 -0.99 9.05 7.58
CA GLN A 531 -2.23 8.32 7.51
C GLN A 531 -2.87 8.31 8.89
N VAL A 532 -4.05 8.91 9.01
CA VAL A 532 -4.80 8.97 10.27
C VAL A 532 -5.93 7.94 10.23
N ALA A 533 -5.90 6.98 11.13
CA ALA A 533 -6.77 5.81 11.11
C ALA A 533 -7.20 5.39 12.52
N GLY A 534 -7.94 4.30 12.61
CA GLY A 534 -8.48 3.80 13.88
C GLY A 534 -9.71 4.58 14.33
N ASN A 535 -9.88 4.75 15.64
CA ASN A 535 -11.02 5.45 16.23
C ASN A 535 -10.86 6.97 16.14
N VAL A 536 -10.89 7.50 14.93
CA VAL A 536 -10.79 8.93 14.59
C VAL A 536 -12.01 9.35 13.79
N ALA A 537 -12.49 10.58 14.00
CA ALA A 537 -13.69 11.10 13.33
C ALA A 537 -13.44 11.31 11.82
N HIS A 538 -12.31 11.91 11.46
CA HIS A 538 -11.93 12.16 10.07
C HIS A 538 -10.64 11.38 9.74
N GLY A 539 -10.82 10.13 9.35
CA GLY A 539 -9.71 9.27 8.95
C GLY A 539 -9.34 9.45 7.49
N GLY A 540 -8.03 9.43 7.17
CA GLY A 540 -7.60 9.62 5.79
C GLY A 540 -6.12 9.92 5.65
N ILE A 541 -5.74 10.48 4.49
CA ILE A 541 -4.38 10.89 4.16
C ILE A 541 -4.22 12.40 4.29
N PHE A 542 -3.14 12.80 4.96
CA PHE A 542 -2.73 14.19 5.11
C PHE A 542 -1.26 14.34 4.71
N GLU A 543 -0.96 15.04 3.62
CA GLU A 543 0.40 15.32 3.21
C GLU A 543 0.82 16.72 3.68
N ALA A 544 1.89 16.78 4.47
CA ALA A 544 2.45 18.03 4.95
C ALA A 544 3.98 17.98 4.99
N ALA A 545 4.62 19.15 5.01
CA ALA A 545 6.02 19.25 5.36
C ALA A 545 6.25 18.70 6.78
N PHE A 546 7.43 18.12 7.03
CA PHE A 546 7.79 17.68 8.37
C PHE A 546 7.71 18.83 9.37
N GLY A 547 7.25 18.55 10.60
CA GLY A 547 7.13 19.52 11.69
C GLY A 547 5.70 19.73 12.20
N ILE A 548 4.65 19.31 11.48
CA ILE A 548 3.27 19.26 12.00
C ILE A 548 3.21 18.30 13.18
N THR A 549 2.39 18.60 14.19
CA THR A 549 2.32 17.80 15.41
C THR A 549 1.27 16.68 15.33
N VAL A 550 1.44 15.64 16.16
CA VAL A 550 0.43 14.59 16.33
C VAL A 550 -0.91 15.18 16.76
N ARG A 551 -0.89 16.19 17.67
CA ARG A 551 -2.09 16.87 18.15
C ARG A 551 -2.86 17.55 17.02
N GLU A 552 -2.17 18.31 16.16
CA GLU A 552 -2.81 18.96 15.02
C GLU A 552 -3.47 17.92 14.09
N LEU A 553 -2.78 16.80 13.80
CA LEU A 553 -3.27 15.76 12.94
C LEU A 553 -4.49 15.01 13.52
N VAL A 554 -4.46 14.68 14.81
CA VAL A 554 -5.50 13.85 15.44
C VAL A 554 -6.67 14.70 15.95
N GLU A 555 -6.41 15.83 16.62
CA GLU A 555 -7.46 16.63 17.25
C GLU A 555 -7.99 17.71 16.31
N GLN A 556 -7.12 18.50 15.66
CA GLN A 556 -7.56 19.63 14.83
C GLN A 556 -8.10 19.17 13.48
N PHE A 557 -7.36 18.35 12.75
CA PHE A 557 -7.76 17.87 11.42
C PHE A 557 -8.56 16.57 11.50
N GLY A 558 -8.13 15.63 12.34
CA GLY A 558 -8.81 14.35 12.58
C GLY A 558 -10.13 14.47 13.34
N GLY A 559 -10.38 15.60 14.03
CA GLY A 559 -11.62 15.85 14.77
C GLY A 559 -11.75 15.03 16.06
N GLY A 560 -10.65 14.50 16.59
CA GLY A 560 -10.64 13.64 17.76
C GLY A 560 -11.18 12.24 17.51
N SER A 561 -11.65 11.55 18.54
CA SER A 561 -12.18 10.20 18.39
C SER A 561 -13.55 10.16 17.70
N ALA A 562 -13.79 9.16 16.86
CA ALA A 562 -15.09 8.93 16.23
C ALA A 562 -16.20 8.58 17.23
N SER A 563 -15.84 8.03 18.39
CA SER A 563 -16.78 7.72 19.48
C SER A 563 -17.20 8.93 20.29
N GLY A 564 -16.54 10.09 20.12
CA GLY A 564 -16.72 11.29 20.96
C GLY A 564 -16.13 11.17 22.37
N ARG A 565 -15.45 10.05 22.69
CA ARG A 565 -14.74 9.83 23.96
C ARG A 565 -13.34 10.45 23.90
N PRO A 566 -12.68 10.72 25.04
CA PRO A 566 -11.31 11.20 25.04
C PRO A 566 -10.36 10.25 24.28
N VAL A 567 -9.47 10.82 23.48
CA VAL A 567 -8.36 10.05 22.87
C VAL A 567 -7.38 9.67 23.99
N ARG A 568 -7.18 8.37 24.20
CA ARG A 568 -6.27 7.83 25.21
C ARG A 568 -4.86 7.62 24.69
N ALA A 569 -4.74 7.09 23.48
CA ALA A 569 -3.45 6.75 22.90
C ALA A 569 -3.47 6.94 21.37
N VAL A 570 -2.29 7.23 20.82
CA VAL A 570 -2.03 7.19 19.37
C VAL A 570 -0.84 6.28 19.14
N GLN A 571 -1.04 5.17 18.42
CA GLN A 571 0.06 4.32 17.97
C GLN A 571 0.64 4.90 16.69
N VAL A 572 1.96 5.10 16.64
CA VAL A 572 2.67 5.61 15.47
C VAL A 572 3.79 4.65 15.09
N GLY A 573 3.92 4.37 13.78
CA GLY A 573 4.94 3.46 13.24
C GLY A 573 4.46 2.03 13.02
N GLY A 574 3.15 1.83 12.85
CA GLY A 574 2.55 0.53 12.59
C GLY A 574 2.48 -0.38 13.82
N PRO A 575 2.29 -1.70 13.64
CA PRO A 575 2.11 -2.66 14.75
C PRO A 575 3.36 -2.79 15.64
N LEU A 576 4.51 -2.37 15.15
CA LEU A 576 5.78 -2.35 15.89
C LEU A 576 6.10 -0.98 16.49
N GLY A 577 5.20 0.00 16.34
CA GLY A 577 5.37 1.38 16.80
C GLY A 577 4.88 1.59 18.23
N ALA A 578 5.38 2.67 18.87
CA ALA A 578 5.02 3.01 20.23
C ALA A 578 3.63 3.64 20.35
N TYR A 579 2.99 3.46 21.52
CA TYR A 579 1.80 4.20 21.92
C TYR A 579 2.22 5.52 22.58
N LEU A 580 1.79 6.64 21.98
CA LEU A 580 1.96 7.97 22.55
C LEU A 580 0.77 8.28 23.48
N ALA A 581 1.08 8.81 24.67
CA ALA A 581 0.07 9.33 25.59
C ALA A 581 -0.30 10.80 25.24
N PRO A 582 -1.44 11.34 25.70
CA PRO A 582 -1.90 12.69 25.38
C PRO A 582 -0.87 13.80 25.65
N GLU A 583 0.00 13.62 26.67
CA GLU A 583 1.08 14.54 27.02
C GLU A 583 2.19 14.61 25.94
N GLN A 584 2.25 13.61 25.08
CA GLN A 584 3.24 13.50 24.00
C GLN A 584 2.68 13.96 22.63
N PHE A 585 1.41 14.38 22.53
CA PHE A 585 0.80 14.72 21.25
C PHE A 585 1.36 15.99 20.60
N ASP A 586 2.09 16.84 21.34
CA ASP A 586 2.79 18.00 20.78
C ASP A 586 4.11 17.61 20.07
N LEU A 587 4.42 16.31 20.00
CA LEU A 587 5.56 15.78 19.26
C LEU A 587 5.41 16.10 17.76
N PRO A 588 6.39 16.79 17.13
CA PRO A 588 6.35 17.06 15.70
C PRO A 588 6.63 15.80 14.90
N ILE A 589 6.00 15.69 13.73
CA ILE A 589 6.30 14.64 12.76
C ILE A 589 7.71 14.88 12.24
N ASP A 590 8.68 14.18 12.85
CA ASP A 590 10.11 14.28 12.57
C ASP A 590 10.80 13.00 13.08
N TYR A 591 11.74 12.45 12.31
CA TYR A 591 12.38 11.18 12.66
C TYR A 591 13.21 11.28 13.94
N GLU A 592 13.94 12.39 14.11
CA GLU A 592 14.81 12.62 15.27
C GLU A 592 13.99 12.89 16.54
N ALA A 593 12.88 13.65 16.42
CA ALA A 593 11.99 13.92 17.54
C ALA A 593 11.32 12.63 18.05
N PHE A 594 10.83 11.79 17.16
CA PHE A 594 10.25 10.50 17.54
C PHE A 594 11.28 9.58 18.18
N ALA A 595 12.49 9.47 17.61
CA ALA A 595 13.57 8.68 18.20
C ALA A 595 13.96 9.16 19.60
N ALA A 596 14.02 10.48 19.82
CA ALA A 596 14.29 11.06 21.14
C ALA A 596 13.19 10.78 22.16
N ALA A 597 11.94 10.62 21.70
CA ALA A 597 10.81 10.24 22.53
C ALA A 597 10.69 8.71 22.77
N GLY A 598 11.66 7.91 22.31
CA GLY A 598 11.61 6.44 22.39
C GLY A 598 10.55 5.81 21.49
N ALA A 599 10.18 6.51 20.41
CA ALA A 599 9.16 6.09 19.45
C ALA A 599 9.73 5.98 18.03
N LEU A 600 8.92 5.50 17.10
CA LEU A 600 9.25 5.35 15.70
C LEU A 600 8.19 6.05 14.86
N LEU A 601 8.59 6.95 13.95
CA LEU A 601 7.64 7.54 13.01
C LEU A 601 7.12 6.51 11.98
N GLY A 602 7.96 5.55 11.65
CA GLY A 602 7.61 4.51 10.68
C GLY A 602 7.29 5.06 9.31
N HIS A 603 6.25 4.51 8.69
CA HIS A 603 5.71 4.94 7.40
C HIS A 603 4.75 6.16 7.52
N GLY A 604 4.58 6.71 8.72
CA GLY A 604 3.68 7.84 8.98
C GLY A 604 2.24 7.44 9.30
N SER A 605 2.01 6.18 9.65
CA SER A 605 0.69 5.71 10.10
C SER A 605 0.43 6.10 11.55
N MET A 606 -0.80 6.52 11.83
CA MET A 606 -1.33 6.85 13.15
C MET A 606 -2.62 6.11 13.39
N VAL A 607 -2.66 5.29 14.43
CA VAL A 607 -3.88 4.60 14.86
C VAL A 607 -4.35 5.21 16.17
N VAL A 608 -5.54 5.79 16.15
CA VAL A 608 -6.16 6.48 17.29
C VAL A 608 -6.98 5.51 18.12
N PHE A 609 -6.82 5.57 19.45
CA PHE A 609 -7.59 4.80 20.43
C PHE A 609 -8.25 5.74 21.43
N ASP A 610 -9.50 5.47 21.79
CA ASP A 610 -10.19 6.16 22.87
C ASP A 610 -9.91 5.52 24.24
N ASP A 611 -10.56 6.03 25.29
CA ASP A 611 -10.36 5.60 26.68
C ASP A 611 -10.96 4.21 27.01
N THR A 612 -11.59 3.53 26.05
CA THR A 612 -12.08 2.15 26.23
C THR A 612 -11.03 1.10 25.90
N VAL A 613 -9.90 1.48 25.29
CA VAL A 613 -8.86 0.54 24.88
C VAL A 613 -8.20 -0.16 26.09
N ASP A 614 -8.04 -1.47 25.98
CA ASP A 614 -7.21 -2.27 26.91
C ASP A 614 -5.75 -2.25 26.44
N MET A 615 -4.94 -1.39 27.04
CA MET A 615 -3.54 -1.21 26.63
C MET A 615 -2.66 -2.42 26.95
N LEU A 616 -2.97 -3.18 28.00
CA LEU A 616 -2.25 -4.43 28.28
C LEU A 616 -2.63 -5.51 27.26
N GLY A 617 -3.90 -5.55 26.84
CA GLY A 617 -4.35 -6.36 25.70
C GLY A 617 -3.68 -5.97 24.39
N MET A 618 -3.41 -4.68 24.16
CA MET A 618 -2.67 -4.21 22.98
C MET A 618 -1.18 -4.59 23.03
N ALA A 619 -0.54 -4.55 24.21
CA ALA A 619 0.82 -5.07 24.39
C ALA A 619 0.90 -6.57 24.09
N ARG A 620 -0.11 -7.35 24.53
CA ARG A 620 -0.24 -8.76 24.20
C ARG A 620 -0.37 -8.99 22.70
N PHE A 621 -1.22 -8.17 22.06
CA PHE A 621 -1.45 -8.24 20.62
C PHE A 621 -0.16 -8.01 19.81
N ALA A 622 0.69 -7.05 20.20
CA ALA A 622 1.97 -6.81 19.54
C ALA A 622 2.90 -8.04 19.60
N MET A 623 2.97 -8.73 20.74
CA MET A 623 3.72 -9.98 20.86
C MET A 623 3.12 -11.11 20.03
N GLU A 624 1.80 -11.25 20.02
CA GLU A 624 1.07 -12.26 19.22
C GLU A 624 1.27 -12.02 17.72
N PHE A 625 1.16 -10.78 17.25
CA PHE A 625 1.45 -10.39 15.88
C PHE A 625 2.86 -10.80 15.47
N CYS A 626 3.87 -10.47 16.31
CA CYS A 626 5.24 -10.86 16.05
C CYS A 626 5.43 -12.38 16.02
N ALA A 627 4.76 -13.13 16.91
CA ALA A 627 4.83 -14.59 16.92
C ALA A 627 4.27 -15.21 15.63
N ILE A 628 3.18 -14.64 15.10
CA ILE A 628 2.50 -15.11 13.89
C ILE A 628 3.29 -14.74 12.62
N GLU A 629 3.90 -13.55 12.57
CA GLU A 629 4.57 -13.01 11.38
C GLU A 629 6.09 -13.24 11.35
N SER A 630 6.67 -13.79 12.40
CA SER A 630 8.11 -14.07 12.46
C SER A 630 8.55 -15.03 11.34
N CYS A 631 9.64 -14.70 10.62
CA CYS A 631 10.24 -15.64 9.66
C CYS A 631 10.82 -16.89 10.34
N GLY A 632 10.93 -16.93 11.66
CA GLY A 632 11.42 -18.04 12.46
C GLY A 632 12.94 -18.20 12.50
N LYS A 633 13.75 -17.29 11.94
CA LYS A 633 15.19 -17.45 11.83
C LYS A 633 15.93 -17.23 13.15
N CYS A 634 15.71 -16.12 13.84
CA CYS A 634 16.43 -15.80 15.06
C CYS A 634 15.63 -16.15 16.33
N THR A 635 16.32 -16.66 17.35
CA THR A 635 15.69 -17.11 18.60
C THR A 635 15.01 -15.97 19.38
N PRO A 636 15.59 -14.77 19.52
CA PRO A 636 14.96 -13.69 20.28
C PRO A 636 13.57 -13.33 19.74
N CYS A 637 13.40 -13.21 18.42
CA CYS A 637 12.10 -12.97 17.78
C CYS A 637 11.18 -14.19 17.92
N ARG A 638 11.58 -15.36 17.38
CA ARG A 638 10.71 -16.54 17.27
C ARG A 638 10.22 -17.07 18.62
N ILE A 639 11.11 -17.16 19.60
CA ILE A 639 10.77 -17.70 20.93
C ILE A 639 10.33 -16.57 21.86
N GLY A 640 10.98 -15.42 21.78
CA GLY A 640 10.68 -14.27 22.64
C GLY A 640 9.25 -13.77 22.47
N SER A 641 8.75 -13.62 21.25
CA SER A 641 7.36 -13.17 21.01
C SER A 641 6.34 -14.15 21.62
N THR A 642 6.52 -15.45 21.42
CA THR A 642 5.64 -16.48 22.01
C THR A 642 5.68 -16.45 23.55
N ARG A 643 6.87 -16.33 24.15
CA ARG A 643 7.02 -16.21 25.61
C ARG A 643 6.48 -14.89 26.14
N GLY A 644 6.59 -13.81 25.35
CA GLY A 644 5.98 -12.51 25.66
C GLY A 644 4.45 -12.60 25.78
N VAL A 645 3.78 -13.29 24.87
CA VAL A 645 2.33 -13.56 24.95
C VAL A 645 2.00 -14.28 26.27
N GLU A 646 2.70 -15.40 26.56
CA GLU A 646 2.46 -16.18 27.78
C GLU A 646 2.69 -15.37 29.08
N LEU A 647 3.71 -14.51 29.10
CA LEU A 647 4.00 -13.64 30.26
C LEU A 647 2.89 -12.61 30.46
N ILE A 648 2.44 -11.95 29.37
CA ILE A 648 1.36 -10.96 29.46
C ILE A 648 0.06 -11.64 29.87
N ASP A 649 -0.26 -12.83 29.38
CA ASP A 649 -1.43 -13.60 29.80
C ASP A 649 -1.41 -13.88 31.32
N LYS A 650 -0.27 -14.23 31.90
CA LYS A 650 -0.10 -14.40 33.36
C LYS A 650 -0.26 -13.07 34.12
N ILE A 651 0.27 -11.97 33.57
CA ILE A 651 0.14 -10.63 34.16
C ILE A 651 -1.35 -10.21 34.17
N ILE A 652 -2.09 -10.46 33.09
CA ILE A 652 -3.55 -10.20 33.01
C ILE A 652 -4.31 -11.05 34.01
N ALA A 653 -3.93 -12.33 34.18
CA ALA A 653 -4.53 -13.23 35.16
C ALA A 653 -4.15 -12.91 36.62
N GLY A 654 -3.24 -11.96 36.85
CA GLY A 654 -2.76 -11.60 38.19
C GLY A 654 -1.77 -12.62 38.80
N GLU A 655 -1.26 -13.56 38.01
CA GLU A 655 -0.32 -14.57 38.46
C GLU A 655 1.08 -13.95 38.63
N ARG A 656 1.58 -13.86 39.88
CA ARG A 656 2.90 -13.30 40.22
C ARG A 656 3.24 -12.08 39.35
N ARG A 657 2.35 -11.11 39.34
CA ARG A 657 2.33 -9.99 38.39
C ARG A 657 3.67 -9.26 38.32
N ASP A 658 4.26 -8.91 39.46
CA ASP A 658 5.49 -8.10 39.50
C ASP A 658 6.72 -8.91 39.00
N GLU A 659 6.79 -10.20 39.36
CA GLU A 659 7.86 -11.06 38.87
C GLU A 659 7.74 -11.26 37.34
N ASN A 660 6.53 -11.55 36.84
CA ASN A 660 6.31 -11.73 35.40
C ASN A 660 6.51 -10.41 34.64
N MET A 661 6.20 -9.26 35.22
CA MET A 661 6.49 -7.95 34.64
C MET A 661 8.01 -7.74 34.49
N THR A 662 8.79 -8.05 35.52
CA THR A 662 10.27 -7.97 35.45
C THR A 662 10.82 -8.85 34.32
N VAL A 663 10.38 -10.11 34.28
CA VAL A 663 10.82 -11.05 33.22
C VAL A 663 10.40 -10.59 31.83
N LEU A 664 9.21 -9.95 31.69
CA LEU A 664 8.75 -9.40 30.41
C LEU A 664 9.65 -8.23 29.96
N MET A 665 10.09 -7.36 30.87
CA MET A 665 11.00 -6.26 30.53
C MET A 665 12.38 -6.75 30.13
N ASP A 666 12.94 -7.76 30.83
CA ASP A 666 14.20 -8.42 30.46
C ASP A 666 14.08 -9.09 29.08
N LEU A 667 12.94 -9.75 28.81
CA LEU A 667 12.67 -10.37 27.51
C LEU A 667 12.61 -9.32 26.40
N CYS A 668 11.97 -8.19 26.64
CA CYS A 668 11.91 -7.05 25.70
C CYS A 668 13.32 -6.50 25.40
N GLU A 669 14.21 -6.44 26.39
CA GLU A 669 15.60 -6.03 26.16
C GLU A 669 16.35 -7.03 25.27
N VAL A 670 16.25 -8.32 25.56
CA VAL A 670 16.85 -9.37 24.71
C VAL A 670 16.31 -9.34 23.27
N MET A 671 15.01 -9.12 23.10
CA MET A 671 14.41 -9.02 21.76
C MET A 671 14.94 -7.79 21.01
N ALA A 672 15.03 -6.63 21.66
CA ALA A 672 15.51 -5.39 21.07
C ALA A 672 16.96 -5.51 20.61
N GLU A 673 17.84 -6.06 21.46
CA GLU A 673 19.29 -6.06 21.21
C GLU A 673 19.78 -7.22 20.35
N ALA A 674 19.08 -8.36 20.34
CA ALA A 674 19.59 -9.59 19.74
C ALA A 674 18.76 -10.12 18.54
N SER A 675 17.69 -9.43 18.13
CA SER A 675 16.94 -9.79 16.92
C SER A 675 17.68 -9.36 15.65
N LEU A 676 17.59 -10.17 14.58
CA LEU A 676 18.29 -9.91 13.31
C LEU A 676 17.70 -8.74 12.50
N CYS A 677 16.42 -8.40 12.72
CA CYS A 677 15.72 -7.35 11.97
C CYS A 677 14.73 -6.59 12.85
N ALA A 678 14.17 -5.54 12.28
CA ALA A 678 13.18 -4.68 12.94
C ALA A 678 11.97 -5.45 13.49
N MET A 679 11.54 -6.56 12.86
CA MET A 679 10.39 -7.34 13.32
C MET A 679 10.51 -7.72 14.80
N GLY A 680 11.58 -8.40 15.20
CA GLY A 680 11.80 -8.74 16.60
C GLY A 680 12.37 -7.58 17.41
N GLY A 681 13.18 -6.70 16.80
CA GLY A 681 13.85 -5.60 17.47
C GLY A 681 12.91 -4.48 17.92
N PHE A 682 11.82 -4.21 17.17
CA PHE A 682 10.87 -3.14 17.51
C PHE A 682 9.59 -3.65 18.18
N THR A 683 9.28 -4.94 18.17
CA THR A 683 8.14 -5.50 18.94
C THR A 683 8.13 -5.05 20.42
N PRO A 684 9.26 -4.84 21.10
CA PRO A 684 9.27 -4.26 22.45
C PRO A 684 8.73 -2.84 22.58
N LEU A 685 8.72 -2.01 21.52
CA LEU A 685 8.28 -0.61 21.61
C LEU A 685 6.80 -0.48 22.03
N PRO A 686 5.82 -1.11 21.33
CA PRO A 686 4.43 -1.06 21.76
C PRO A 686 4.21 -1.67 23.16
N VAL A 687 4.96 -2.72 23.51
CA VAL A 687 4.85 -3.37 24.82
C VAL A 687 5.32 -2.42 25.93
N ARG A 688 6.52 -1.85 25.78
CA ARG A 688 7.11 -0.94 26.77
C ARG A 688 6.29 0.34 26.93
N SER A 689 5.86 0.95 25.82
CA SER A 689 5.06 2.19 25.86
C SER A 689 3.67 1.96 26.46
N ALA A 690 3.01 0.84 26.14
CA ALA A 690 1.74 0.48 26.76
C ALA A 690 1.86 0.33 28.28
N ILE A 691 2.91 -0.33 28.75
CA ILE A 691 3.15 -0.52 30.18
C ILE A 691 3.53 0.80 30.85
N ALA A 692 4.47 1.56 30.28
CA ALA A 692 5.01 2.78 30.89
C ALA A 692 3.96 3.89 31.04
N HIS A 693 3.06 4.04 30.06
CA HIS A 693 2.11 5.17 30.05
C HIS A 693 0.71 4.81 30.52
N PHE A 694 0.30 3.52 30.48
CA PHE A 694 -1.11 3.18 30.64
C PHE A 694 -1.41 2.08 31.66
N VAL A 695 -0.38 1.36 32.13
CA VAL A 695 -0.56 0.30 33.12
C VAL A 695 -0.05 0.78 34.47
N ASP A 696 -0.95 0.87 35.47
CA ASP A 696 -0.59 1.30 36.83
C ASP A 696 0.52 0.39 37.39
N SER A 697 1.67 0.98 37.68
CA SER A 697 2.77 0.29 38.36
C SER A 697 2.47 0.21 39.85
N PRO A 698 2.53 -0.96 40.51
CA PRO A 698 2.37 -1.08 41.97
C PRO A 698 3.43 -0.34 42.77
N THR A 699 4.54 0.08 42.14
CA THR A 699 5.71 0.65 42.82
C THR A 699 5.86 2.15 42.66
N GLY A 700 4.98 2.86 41.94
CA GLY A 700 5.04 4.33 41.83
C GLY A 700 6.34 4.89 41.24
N ALA A 701 7.19 4.05 40.65
CA ALA A 701 8.42 4.46 39.97
C ALA A 701 8.16 4.58 38.45
N ILE A 702 8.13 5.80 37.97
CA ILE A 702 8.24 6.14 36.57
C ILE A 702 9.67 5.76 36.17
N VAL A 703 9.83 4.78 35.24
CA VAL A 703 11.11 4.44 34.64
C VAL A 703 11.22 5.12 33.28
#